data_812fd38f8d702bcacfec025cf98a118d
#
_entry.id   812fd38f8d702bcacfec025cf98a118d
#
_cell.length_a   1.000
_cell.length_b   1.000
_cell.length_c   1.000
_cell.angle_alpha   90.00
_cell.angle_beta   90.00
_cell.angle_gamma   90.00
#
_symmetry.space_group_name_H-M   'P 1'
#
loop_
_entity.id
_entity.type
_entity.pdbx_description
1 polymer ?
#
loop_
_entity_poly.entity_id
_entity_poly.type
_entity_poly.pdbx_seq_one_letter_code
_entity_poly.pdbx_strand_id
1 'polypeptide(L)'
;MKRRFGIVGTALLCAVFGVQGPAVGAGVERPATVASQYSSTDPDWPAVSSTSMTGSNGGPRAATASAAGTAPHHDYNGDGRSDMASWYDYSDGHDAIHTFTARADGGFAPPAPGWETPKGKFWAEHMKRVTGDFNGDGIGDVAAFYGYDTGKVSLFTWLGTGNGTFADYVPSWSVEPGNWTFDAITAQAGDFDGDGRDDIAAWYDYRNGDDKLFTFLANPDGGFAVPFSSFARTDADGWEVERMKFATGDYDGDGRDDLGVLDSYTAGTVRLMAFSGKPDGGFAEPVSGWEADGWQFDRVSVVSGDFDGNGRDEFATWYDYADGRDALFGFGLDAAGRFGGQRELLNAKMGDYDRARMYLVSGDYNGDGRADVGALYGYEGGLVAALTFTARADGTLVDALHSWQSTPIEYWTFARVATIERYNSSLPACPAVFGHGGYPDGADSYDRDQIRQPNHPTGLAQQKSWGASGVEADLRLTKDGTKAVMWHNSTTRGLTGTKFDIAEMRWATGADQLKGRKIAYGPYAGETVYTFREWLDSARSKQMAAFVELKEETKPLLLHGEESVSEAAWNEVIAPIAEKAATQRIMIYTLDDELRPELVKRVTAAGLGASLENYPHWIDDPEFHWEEPAPAASNHFAYWQYKLNKYGSPVNSVPMATSWTSDFTTWLNGKCR
;
A
#
# COMPACT_ATOMS: atom_id res chain seq x y z
N MET A 1 44.73 32.32 41.27
CA MET A 1 45.20 33.73 41.18
C MET A 1 44.45 34.42 40.04
N LYS A 2 43.79 35.51 40.42
CA LYS A 2 42.99 36.36 39.53
C LYS A 2 43.88 37.06 38.49
N ARG A 3 43.36 37.31 37.31
CA ARG A 3 43.31 38.67 36.72
C ARG A 3 42.42 38.69 35.46
N ARG A 4 41.42 39.54 35.56
CA ARG A 4 40.58 40.12 34.50
C ARG A 4 41.34 41.25 33.79
N PHE A 5 40.95 41.58 32.55
CA PHE A 5 40.79 42.91 31.91
C PHE A 5 40.36 42.60 30.46
N GLY A 6 39.35 43.14 29.81
CA GLY A 6 38.59 44.39 29.93
C GLY A 6 38.45 45.02 28.55
N ILE A 7 37.28 45.04 28.03
CA ILE A 7 36.54 45.88 27.08
C ILE A 7 37.35 47.03 26.43
N VAL A 8 37.22 47.27 25.10
CA VAL A 8 36.71 48.53 24.50
C VAL A 8 36.29 48.24 23.04
N GLY A 9 35.07 48.65 22.70
CA GLY A 9 34.58 48.70 21.35
C GLY A 9 34.87 50.00 20.62
N THR A 10 34.77 49.98 19.29
CA THR A 10 34.53 51.21 18.53
C THR A 10 33.76 50.87 17.25
N ALA A 11 32.59 51.44 17.13
CA ALA A 11 31.83 51.50 15.91
C ALA A 11 32.40 52.61 15.00
N LEU A 12 32.46 52.36 13.71
CA LEU A 12 32.56 53.45 12.73
C LEU A 12 31.69 53.15 11.50
N LEU A 13 30.79 54.07 11.27
CA LEU A 13 29.93 54.22 10.09
C LEU A 13 30.77 54.92 9.00
N CYS A 14 30.68 54.51 7.71
CA CYS A 14 30.62 55.43 6.57
C CYS A 14 30.43 54.67 5.24
N ALA A 15 29.31 54.90 4.63
CA ALA A 15 29.07 55.58 3.34
C ALA A 15 29.31 54.77 2.05
N VAL A 16 28.23 54.62 1.38
CA VAL A 16 27.85 54.42 -0.03
C VAL A 16 28.84 54.96 -1.07
N PHE A 17 29.23 54.13 -2.01
CA PHE A 17 29.36 54.48 -3.43
C PHE A 17 29.07 53.30 -4.32
N GLY A 18 28.05 53.45 -5.19
CA GLY A 18 27.67 52.49 -6.20
C GLY A 18 28.60 52.53 -7.42
N VAL A 19 28.92 51.36 -7.94
CA VAL A 19 29.38 51.20 -9.33
C VAL A 19 28.63 49.98 -9.89
N GLN A 20 27.84 50.21 -10.92
CA GLN A 20 27.25 49.17 -11.76
C GLN A 20 28.32 48.62 -12.72
N GLY A 21 28.40 47.30 -12.82
CA GLY A 21 29.10 46.57 -13.87
C GLY A 21 28.56 45.13 -13.93
N PRO A 22 28.56 44.46 -15.09
CA PRO A 22 27.45 43.66 -15.56
C PRO A 22 27.38 42.27 -14.93
N ALA A 23 26.13 41.84 -14.71
CA ALA A 23 25.76 40.52 -14.32
C ALA A 23 26.10 39.51 -15.43
N VAL A 24 26.90 38.51 -15.08
CA VAL A 24 26.87 37.19 -15.72
C VAL A 24 26.50 36.19 -14.63
N GLY A 25 25.24 36.07 -14.46
CA GLY A 25 24.63 35.02 -13.65
C GLY A 25 24.35 33.84 -14.56
N ALA A 26 25.20 32.84 -14.58
CA ALA A 26 24.82 31.51 -14.95
C ALA A 26 24.20 30.86 -13.68
N GLY A 27 22.93 31.11 -13.48
CA GLY A 27 22.11 30.30 -12.59
C GLY A 27 21.95 28.94 -13.26
N VAL A 28 22.52 27.92 -12.66
CA VAL A 28 22.12 26.54 -12.91
C VAL A 28 20.72 26.44 -12.31
N GLU A 29 19.70 26.62 -13.15
CA GLU A 29 18.36 26.20 -12.81
C GLU A 29 18.41 24.68 -12.62
N ARG A 30 18.19 24.24 -11.38
CA ARG A 30 17.77 22.86 -11.13
C ARG A 30 16.58 22.62 -12.04
N PRO A 31 16.53 21.49 -12.79
CA PRO A 31 15.33 21.14 -13.48
C PRO A 31 14.23 21.06 -12.43
N ALA A 32 13.17 21.84 -12.65
CA ALA A 32 11.93 21.70 -11.91
C ALA A 32 11.60 20.21 -11.89
N THR A 33 11.41 19.67 -10.70
CA THR A 33 10.64 18.44 -10.53
C THR A 33 9.54 18.48 -11.57
N VAL A 34 9.43 17.43 -12.37
CA VAL A 34 8.23 17.18 -13.15
C VAL A 34 7.15 16.94 -12.10
N ALA A 35 6.66 18.01 -11.50
CA ALA A 35 5.35 18.05 -10.94
C ALA A 35 4.46 17.67 -12.10
N SER A 36 3.75 16.56 -11.95
CA SER A 36 2.80 16.08 -12.93
C SER A 36 2.08 17.28 -13.54
N GLN A 37 2.29 17.55 -14.83
CA GLN A 37 1.48 18.48 -15.60
C GLN A 37 0.12 17.83 -15.88
N TYR A 38 -0.51 17.32 -14.85
CA TYR A 38 -1.90 16.98 -14.86
C TYR A 38 -2.59 17.95 -13.90
N SER A 39 -2.85 19.15 -14.41
CA SER A 39 -3.91 19.98 -13.92
C SER A 39 -5.17 19.09 -13.91
N SER A 40 -5.76 18.89 -12.75
CA SER A 40 -7.12 18.39 -12.57
C SER A 40 -8.12 19.48 -13.05
N THR A 41 -7.99 19.88 -14.32
CA THR A 41 -9.07 20.57 -14.99
C THR A 41 -10.00 19.47 -15.46
N ASP A 42 -11.05 19.29 -14.67
CA ASP A 42 -12.25 18.56 -15.02
C ASP A 42 -12.55 18.76 -16.53
N PRO A 43 -12.47 17.70 -17.37
CA PRO A 43 -12.99 17.84 -18.72
C PRO A 43 -14.48 18.05 -18.58
N ASP A 44 -15.02 19.07 -19.19
CA ASP A 44 -16.43 19.48 -19.25
C ASP A 44 -17.39 18.32 -19.00
N TRP A 45 -17.81 18.18 -17.75
CA TRP A 45 -18.75 17.18 -17.33
C TRP A 45 -20.14 17.71 -17.69
N PRO A 46 -20.90 17.04 -18.56
CA PRO A 46 -22.23 17.50 -18.87
C PRO A 46 -23.09 17.46 -17.60
N ALA A 47 -23.69 18.58 -17.25
CA ALA A 47 -24.71 18.60 -16.22
C ALA A 47 -25.83 17.63 -16.62
N VAL A 48 -25.96 16.54 -15.85
CA VAL A 48 -27.00 15.55 -16.08
C VAL A 48 -28.33 16.20 -15.67
N SER A 49 -29.09 16.65 -16.66
CA SER A 49 -30.51 16.92 -16.49
C SER A 49 -31.23 15.57 -16.36
N SER A 50 -32.00 15.40 -15.30
CA SER A 50 -32.86 14.24 -15.07
C SER A 50 -33.86 14.09 -16.23
N THR A 51 -33.52 13.31 -17.24
CA THR A 51 -34.44 12.79 -18.22
C THR A 51 -34.52 11.30 -18.09
N SER A 52 -35.68 10.85 -17.63
CA SER A 52 -36.06 9.44 -17.58
C SER A 52 -35.83 8.77 -18.94
N MET A 53 -34.92 7.80 -18.97
CA MET A 53 -34.83 6.87 -20.12
C MET A 53 -35.78 5.72 -19.88
N THR A 54 -36.89 5.72 -20.61
CA THR A 54 -37.70 4.50 -20.80
C THR A 54 -36.97 3.64 -21.83
N GLY A 55 -36.33 2.57 -21.39
CA GLY A 55 -35.68 1.55 -22.21
C GLY A 55 -36.28 0.17 -21.96
N SER A 56 -36.76 -0.39 -22.98
CA SER A 56 -37.34 -1.69 -23.35
C SER A 56 -37.19 -2.88 -22.39
N ASN A 57 -38.39 -3.40 -22.06
CA ASN A 57 -38.70 -4.69 -21.46
C ASN A 57 -37.82 -5.89 -21.89
N GLY A 58 -36.89 -6.32 -21.03
CA GLY A 58 -36.58 -7.71 -20.82
C GLY A 58 -37.36 -8.15 -19.58
N GLY A 59 -38.31 -9.05 -19.75
CA GLY A 59 -39.13 -9.52 -18.66
C GLY A 59 -38.34 -10.24 -17.56
N PRO A 60 -38.80 -10.18 -16.31
CA PRO A 60 -38.11 -10.81 -15.21
C PRO A 60 -38.02 -12.32 -15.44
N ARG A 61 -36.81 -12.84 -15.48
CA ARG A 61 -36.56 -14.26 -15.36
C ARG A 61 -36.91 -14.61 -13.90
N ALA A 62 -38.00 -15.34 -13.70
CA ALA A 62 -38.39 -15.80 -12.38
C ALA A 62 -37.21 -16.54 -11.76
N ALA A 63 -36.61 -15.96 -10.75
CA ALA A 63 -35.74 -16.68 -9.84
C ALA A 63 -36.54 -17.79 -9.23
N THR A 64 -36.17 -19.03 -9.45
CA THR A 64 -36.66 -20.17 -8.67
C THR A 64 -36.15 -19.92 -7.25
N ALA A 65 -37.07 -19.68 -6.32
CA ALA A 65 -36.75 -19.59 -4.91
C ALA A 65 -35.95 -20.82 -4.50
N SER A 66 -34.67 -20.65 -4.32
CA SER A 66 -33.78 -21.55 -3.61
C SER A 66 -34.19 -21.50 -2.15
N ALA A 67 -34.19 -22.61 -1.48
CA ALA A 67 -34.41 -22.68 -0.04
C ALA A 67 -33.40 -21.74 0.64
N ALA A 68 -33.86 -20.98 1.62
CA ALA A 68 -33.17 -19.94 2.35
C ALA A 68 -31.68 -20.23 2.61
N GLY A 69 -30.85 -19.87 1.67
CA GLY A 69 -29.42 -19.68 1.74
C GLY A 69 -29.22 -18.29 1.19
N THR A 70 -28.49 -17.45 1.90
CA THR A 70 -28.09 -16.12 1.47
C THR A 70 -27.56 -16.19 0.06
N ALA A 71 -28.02 -15.30 -0.84
CA ALA A 71 -27.47 -15.19 -2.18
C ALA A 71 -25.97 -14.82 -2.08
N PRO A 72 -25.09 -15.37 -2.93
CA PRO A 72 -23.67 -15.03 -2.88
C PRO A 72 -23.49 -13.55 -3.18
N HIS A 73 -22.95 -12.80 -2.24
CA HIS A 73 -22.86 -11.35 -2.30
C HIS A 73 -21.90 -10.81 -3.36
N HIS A 74 -21.10 -11.58 -4.08
CA HIS A 74 -20.08 -11.09 -5.00
C HIS A 74 -19.94 -11.99 -6.22
N ASP A 75 -21.06 -12.47 -6.74
CA ASP A 75 -21.07 -13.27 -7.96
C ASP A 75 -20.98 -12.35 -9.19
N TYR A 76 -19.76 -12.09 -9.68
CA TYR A 76 -19.55 -11.23 -10.84
C TYR A 76 -19.81 -11.93 -12.19
N ASN A 77 -19.85 -13.25 -12.20
CA ASN A 77 -20.02 -14.01 -13.42
C ASN A 77 -21.40 -14.68 -13.55
N GLY A 78 -22.25 -14.64 -12.53
CA GLY A 78 -23.60 -15.17 -12.52
C GLY A 78 -23.67 -16.69 -12.42
N ASP A 79 -22.66 -17.35 -11.84
CA ASP A 79 -22.59 -18.80 -11.75
C ASP A 79 -23.07 -19.38 -10.39
N GLY A 80 -23.44 -18.51 -9.47
CA GLY A 80 -23.97 -18.86 -8.14
C GLY A 80 -22.88 -19.08 -7.09
N ARG A 81 -21.65 -18.68 -7.35
CA ARG A 81 -20.54 -18.63 -6.39
C ARG A 81 -20.07 -17.20 -6.23
N SER A 82 -19.61 -16.87 -5.03
CA SER A 82 -18.90 -15.61 -4.82
C SER A 82 -17.60 -15.62 -5.59
N ASP A 83 -17.24 -14.49 -6.17
CA ASP A 83 -15.98 -14.20 -6.84
C ASP A 83 -15.19 -13.18 -6.02
N MET A 84 -13.99 -12.80 -6.48
CA MET A 84 -13.21 -11.72 -5.88
C MET A 84 -12.88 -10.67 -6.94
N ALA A 85 -12.99 -9.39 -6.60
CA ALA A 85 -12.56 -8.30 -7.45
C ALA A 85 -11.38 -7.56 -6.83
N SER A 86 -10.54 -6.98 -7.68
CA SER A 86 -9.39 -6.19 -7.27
C SER A 86 -9.28 -4.94 -8.13
N TRP A 87 -9.17 -3.78 -7.48
CA TRP A 87 -8.73 -2.58 -8.14
C TRP A 87 -7.22 -2.62 -8.29
N TYR A 88 -6.71 -2.44 -9.49
CA TYR A 88 -5.29 -2.43 -9.78
C TYR A 88 -4.87 -1.10 -10.39
N ASP A 89 -3.97 -0.39 -9.70
CA ASP A 89 -3.34 0.83 -10.18
C ASP A 89 -2.06 0.51 -10.95
N TYR A 90 -2.07 0.77 -12.25
CA TYR A 90 -0.91 0.57 -13.09
C TYR A 90 0.07 1.75 -13.00
N SER A 91 1.36 1.46 -13.06
CA SER A 91 2.43 2.47 -12.97
C SER A 91 2.40 3.52 -14.07
N ASP A 92 1.65 3.29 -15.13
CA ASP A 92 1.53 4.22 -16.24
C ASP A 92 0.33 5.17 -16.11
N GLY A 93 -0.42 5.05 -15.00
CA GLY A 93 -1.52 5.93 -14.61
C GLY A 93 -2.88 5.54 -15.16
N HIS A 94 -3.05 4.33 -15.69
CA HIS A 94 -4.38 3.75 -15.89
C HIS A 94 -4.72 2.81 -14.74
N ASP A 95 -6.01 2.58 -14.52
CA ASP A 95 -6.53 1.68 -13.52
C ASP A 95 -7.40 0.60 -14.15
N ALA A 96 -7.52 -0.52 -13.48
CA ALA A 96 -8.42 -1.59 -13.89
C ALA A 96 -9.09 -2.27 -12.69
N ILE A 97 -10.30 -2.77 -12.91
CA ILE A 97 -10.92 -3.77 -12.04
C ILE A 97 -10.60 -5.14 -12.66
N HIS A 98 -9.95 -5.99 -11.88
CA HIS A 98 -9.72 -7.38 -12.25
C HIS A 98 -10.62 -8.28 -11.45
N THR A 99 -11.23 -9.27 -12.10
CA THR A 99 -12.05 -10.30 -11.44
C THR A 99 -11.28 -11.61 -11.36
N PHE A 100 -11.37 -12.26 -10.23
CA PHE A 100 -10.88 -13.60 -9.97
C PHE A 100 -12.12 -14.48 -9.79
N THR A 101 -12.55 -15.14 -10.86
CA THR A 101 -13.76 -15.98 -10.80
C THR A 101 -13.50 -17.28 -10.05
N ALA A 102 -14.42 -17.62 -9.15
CA ALA A 102 -14.29 -18.80 -8.33
C ALA A 102 -14.58 -20.07 -9.12
N ARG A 103 -13.95 -21.15 -8.74
CA ARG A 103 -14.11 -22.47 -9.31
C ARG A 103 -14.79 -23.41 -8.31
N ALA A 104 -15.39 -24.47 -8.80
CA ALA A 104 -16.06 -25.47 -7.97
C ALA A 104 -15.17 -26.16 -6.90
N ASP A 105 -13.84 -25.99 -7.02
CA ASP A 105 -12.90 -26.46 -5.98
C ASP A 105 -12.62 -25.42 -4.89
N GLY A 106 -13.30 -24.26 -4.95
CA GLY A 106 -13.11 -23.13 -4.05
C GLY A 106 -11.92 -22.24 -4.40
N GLY A 107 -11.13 -22.59 -5.41
CA GLY A 107 -10.01 -21.78 -5.87
C GLY A 107 -10.43 -20.75 -6.91
N PHE A 108 -9.58 -19.77 -7.16
CA PHE A 108 -9.81 -18.75 -8.16
C PHE A 108 -9.14 -19.05 -9.48
N ALA A 109 -9.78 -18.66 -10.59
CA ALA A 109 -9.14 -18.56 -11.90
C ALA A 109 -8.12 -17.39 -11.90
N PRO A 110 -7.16 -17.38 -12.83
CA PRO A 110 -6.31 -16.21 -13.03
C PRO A 110 -7.13 -14.94 -13.24
N PRO A 111 -6.66 -13.77 -12.74
CA PRO A 111 -7.41 -12.52 -12.88
C PRO A 111 -7.64 -12.16 -14.35
N ALA A 112 -8.85 -11.74 -14.65
CA ALA A 112 -9.25 -11.23 -15.94
C ALA A 112 -9.62 -9.74 -15.83
N PRO A 113 -9.29 -8.89 -16.84
CA PRO A 113 -9.75 -7.51 -16.85
C PRO A 113 -11.27 -7.46 -16.89
N GLY A 114 -11.88 -6.92 -15.83
CA GLY A 114 -13.32 -6.68 -15.76
C GLY A 114 -13.71 -5.30 -16.28
N TRP A 115 -12.85 -4.31 -16.05
CA TRP A 115 -13.01 -2.94 -16.54
C TRP A 115 -11.66 -2.23 -16.54
N GLU A 116 -11.44 -1.30 -17.46
CA GLU A 116 -10.22 -0.52 -17.56
C GLU A 116 -10.53 0.95 -17.86
N THR A 117 -9.70 1.86 -17.36
CA THR A 117 -9.85 3.30 -17.58
C THR A 117 -8.64 3.90 -18.29
N PRO A 118 -8.85 4.98 -19.08
CA PRO A 118 -7.73 5.78 -19.58
C PRO A 118 -6.88 6.38 -18.47
N LYS A 119 -5.60 6.61 -18.79
CA LYS A 119 -4.63 7.21 -17.87
C LYS A 119 -5.12 8.53 -17.24
N GLY A 120 -4.88 8.65 -15.94
CA GLY A 120 -5.16 9.87 -15.17
C GLY A 120 -6.64 10.16 -14.95
N LYS A 121 -7.50 9.16 -15.09
CA LYS A 121 -8.94 9.29 -14.88
C LYS A 121 -9.32 9.14 -13.42
N PHE A 122 -8.75 8.14 -12.75
CA PHE A 122 -8.88 7.89 -11.33
C PHE A 122 -7.52 7.77 -10.67
N TRP A 123 -7.50 7.95 -9.37
CA TRP A 123 -6.33 7.76 -8.51
C TRP A 123 -6.80 6.86 -7.38
N ALA A 124 -6.22 5.69 -7.27
CA ALA A 124 -6.67 4.67 -6.32
C ALA A 124 -6.63 5.15 -4.85
N GLU A 125 -5.71 6.05 -4.51
CA GLU A 125 -5.61 6.68 -3.20
C GLU A 125 -6.73 7.68 -2.89
N HIS A 126 -7.43 8.15 -3.92
CA HIS A 126 -8.61 9.02 -3.80
C HIS A 126 -9.91 8.22 -3.77
N MET A 127 -9.85 6.89 -3.60
CA MET A 127 -11.02 6.02 -3.66
C MET A 127 -11.22 5.23 -2.37
N LYS A 128 -12.47 5.16 -1.92
CA LYS A 128 -12.94 4.22 -0.89
C LYS A 128 -13.98 3.33 -1.55
N ARG A 129 -13.64 2.07 -1.76
CA ARG A 129 -14.37 1.12 -2.59
C ARG A 129 -15.16 0.16 -1.71
N VAL A 130 -16.33 -0.21 -2.18
CA VAL A 130 -17.19 -1.26 -1.64
C VAL A 130 -17.77 -2.07 -2.79
N THR A 131 -18.26 -3.25 -2.49
CA THR A 131 -18.92 -4.12 -3.47
C THR A 131 -20.22 -4.65 -2.89
N GLY A 132 -21.16 -4.95 -3.74
CA GLY A 132 -22.49 -5.45 -3.40
C GLY A 132 -23.33 -5.61 -4.66
N ASP A 133 -24.53 -6.13 -4.54
CA ASP A 133 -25.55 -6.13 -5.59
C ASP A 133 -26.42 -4.88 -5.45
N PHE A 134 -25.92 -3.72 -5.93
CA PHE A 134 -26.60 -2.43 -5.74
C PHE A 134 -27.84 -2.23 -6.60
N ASN A 135 -28.08 -3.08 -7.59
CA ASN A 135 -29.28 -3.00 -8.43
C ASN A 135 -30.27 -4.14 -8.22
N GLY A 136 -29.94 -5.16 -7.43
CA GLY A 136 -30.77 -6.30 -7.09
C GLY A 136 -30.96 -7.30 -8.24
N ASP A 137 -29.98 -7.40 -9.15
CA ASP A 137 -30.06 -8.33 -10.29
C ASP A 137 -29.36 -9.67 -10.05
N GLY A 138 -28.75 -9.85 -8.87
CA GLY A 138 -28.02 -11.03 -8.47
C GLY A 138 -26.59 -11.11 -9.00
N ILE A 139 -26.08 -10.01 -9.57
CA ILE A 139 -24.71 -9.88 -10.04
C ILE A 139 -23.98 -8.83 -9.18
N GLY A 140 -22.79 -9.17 -8.72
CA GLY A 140 -22.00 -8.23 -7.92
C GLY A 140 -21.60 -6.98 -8.69
N ASP A 141 -21.72 -5.84 -8.04
CA ASP A 141 -21.37 -4.50 -8.51
C ASP A 141 -20.19 -3.94 -7.70
N VAL A 142 -19.63 -2.82 -8.16
CA VAL A 142 -18.60 -2.06 -7.44
C VAL A 142 -19.07 -0.62 -7.26
N ALA A 143 -18.90 -0.07 -6.05
CA ALA A 143 -19.08 1.37 -5.82
C ALA A 143 -17.85 1.98 -5.15
N ALA A 144 -17.62 3.28 -5.36
CA ALA A 144 -16.52 3.97 -4.72
C ALA A 144 -16.83 5.44 -4.45
N PHE A 145 -16.53 5.88 -3.23
CA PHE A 145 -16.36 7.31 -2.96
C PHE A 145 -15.04 7.78 -3.55
N TYR A 146 -15.09 8.90 -4.23
CA TYR A 146 -13.92 9.57 -4.82
C TYR A 146 -13.76 10.97 -4.27
N GLY A 147 -12.59 11.24 -3.68
CA GLY A 147 -12.23 12.56 -3.16
C GLY A 147 -11.38 13.33 -4.15
N TYR A 148 -11.88 14.46 -4.63
CA TYR A 148 -11.13 15.34 -5.52
C TYR A 148 -10.20 16.28 -4.74
N ASP A 149 -9.09 16.69 -5.32
CA ASP A 149 -8.19 17.72 -4.76
C ASP A 149 -8.89 19.05 -4.47
N THR A 150 -9.99 19.30 -5.16
CA THR A 150 -10.85 20.47 -4.91
C THR A 150 -11.62 20.40 -3.60
N GLY A 151 -11.66 19.21 -2.95
CA GLY A 151 -12.48 18.93 -1.78
C GLY A 151 -13.92 18.50 -2.12
N LYS A 152 -14.27 18.34 -3.40
CA LYS A 152 -15.51 17.70 -3.82
C LYS A 152 -15.42 16.19 -3.50
N VAL A 153 -16.54 15.58 -3.13
CA VAL A 153 -16.67 14.12 -2.98
C VAL A 153 -17.78 13.62 -3.91
N SER A 154 -17.52 12.54 -4.62
CA SER A 154 -18.51 11.86 -5.48
C SER A 154 -18.57 10.37 -5.16
N LEU A 155 -19.71 9.75 -5.44
CA LEU A 155 -19.91 8.30 -5.39
C LEU A 155 -20.15 7.80 -6.81
N PHE A 156 -19.40 6.80 -7.23
CA PHE A 156 -19.49 6.15 -8.54
C PHE A 156 -19.87 4.69 -8.37
N THR A 157 -20.61 4.16 -9.35
CA THR A 157 -21.02 2.74 -9.38
C THR A 157 -20.64 2.12 -10.74
N TRP A 158 -20.05 0.92 -10.71
CA TRP A 158 -19.75 0.06 -11.85
C TRP A 158 -20.65 -1.17 -11.75
N LEU A 159 -21.66 -1.28 -12.59
CA LEU A 159 -22.59 -2.41 -12.57
C LEU A 159 -21.96 -3.63 -13.22
N GLY A 160 -22.07 -4.77 -12.58
CA GLY A 160 -21.68 -6.07 -13.10
C GLY A 160 -22.51 -6.47 -14.32
N THR A 161 -21.91 -7.19 -15.25
CA THR A 161 -22.58 -7.63 -16.49
C THR A 161 -22.91 -9.12 -16.51
N GLY A 162 -22.61 -9.84 -15.41
CA GLY A 162 -22.87 -11.26 -15.25
C GLY A 162 -21.92 -12.17 -16.05
N ASN A 163 -20.77 -11.67 -16.47
CA ASN A 163 -19.73 -12.42 -17.15
C ASN A 163 -18.32 -12.14 -16.64
N GLY A 164 -18.22 -11.59 -15.42
CA GLY A 164 -16.96 -11.18 -14.81
C GLY A 164 -16.44 -9.80 -15.27
N THR A 165 -17.28 -9.02 -15.97
CA THR A 165 -16.93 -7.66 -16.42
C THR A 165 -17.92 -6.64 -15.84
N PHE A 166 -17.57 -5.35 -15.93
CA PHE A 166 -18.39 -4.26 -15.44
C PHE A 166 -18.71 -3.27 -16.57
N ALA A 167 -19.87 -2.66 -16.49
CA ALA A 167 -20.23 -1.52 -17.32
C ALA A 167 -19.39 -0.29 -16.96
N ASP A 168 -19.38 0.73 -17.83
CA ASP A 168 -18.78 2.01 -17.51
C ASP A 168 -19.47 2.62 -16.27
N TYR A 169 -18.68 3.28 -15.43
CA TYR A 169 -19.17 3.84 -14.18
C TYR A 169 -20.24 4.92 -14.40
N VAL A 170 -21.16 4.96 -13.46
CA VAL A 170 -22.22 5.97 -13.37
C VAL A 170 -21.99 6.82 -12.11
N PRO A 171 -21.99 8.16 -12.20
CA PRO A 171 -22.00 9.00 -11.00
C PRO A 171 -23.37 8.89 -10.31
N SER A 172 -23.38 8.37 -9.09
CA SER A 172 -24.61 8.14 -8.31
C SER A 172 -24.93 9.26 -7.34
N TRP A 173 -23.89 9.91 -6.79
CA TRP A 173 -24.06 11.01 -5.84
C TRP A 173 -22.81 11.90 -5.84
N SER A 174 -22.99 13.18 -5.50
CA SER A 174 -21.86 14.08 -5.29
C SER A 174 -22.22 15.25 -4.37
N VAL A 175 -21.19 15.80 -3.74
CA VAL A 175 -21.32 16.95 -2.84
C VAL A 175 -20.15 17.92 -3.05
N GLU A 176 -20.49 19.22 -3.04
CA GLU A 176 -19.52 20.30 -3.23
C GLU A 176 -18.57 20.45 -2.03
N PRO A 177 -17.38 21.05 -2.24
CA PRO A 177 -16.38 21.25 -1.20
C PRO A 177 -16.94 21.90 0.08
N GLY A 178 -16.48 21.41 1.23
CA GLY A 178 -16.83 21.94 2.55
C GLY A 178 -18.07 21.34 3.19
N ASN A 179 -18.77 20.43 2.51
CA ASN A 179 -19.91 19.70 3.09
C ASN A 179 -19.50 18.32 3.61
N TRP A 180 -18.66 17.61 2.86
CA TRP A 180 -18.08 16.33 3.25
C TRP A 180 -16.58 16.37 3.04
N THR A 181 -15.85 15.68 3.92
CA THR A 181 -14.40 15.46 3.82
C THR A 181 -14.15 14.00 3.48
N PHE A 182 -13.45 13.72 2.40
CA PHE A 182 -13.21 12.37 1.92
C PHE A 182 -12.53 11.47 3.00
N ASP A 183 -11.54 12.03 3.71
CA ASP A 183 -10.82 11.29 4.74
C ASP A 183 -11.69 10.89 5.95
N ALA A 184 -12.79 11.61 6.18
CA ALA A 184 -13.70 11.33 7.29
C ALA A 184 -14.68 10.18 7.02
N ILE A 185 -14.70 9.63 5.80
CA ILE A 185 -15.64 8.58 5.40
C ILE A 185 -15.01 7.20 5.63
N THR A 186 -15.73 6.27 6.25
CA THR A 186 -15.46 4.83 6.19
C THR A 186 -16.74 4.13 5.71
N ALA A 187 -16.66 3.46 4.57
CA ALA A 187 -17.82 2.90 3.89
C ALA A 187 -17.88 1.37 4.04
N GLN A 188 -19.09 0.84 4.19
CA GLN A 188 -19.43 -0.58 4.18
C GLN A 188 -20.66 -0.76 3.30
N ALA A 189 -20.78 -1.93 2.65
CA ALA A 189 -21.97 -2.29 1.88
C ALA A 189 -22.72 -3.45 2.56
N GLY A 190 -24.02 -3.53 2.31
CA GLY A 190 -24.91 -4.58 2.78
C GLY A 190 -26.36 -4.20 2.56
N ASP A 191 -27.25 -5.17 2.54
CA ASP A 191 -28.70 -4.97 2.43
C ASP A 191 -29.28 -4.55 3.79
N PHE A 192 -29.15 -3.25 4.14
CA PHE A 192 -29.52 -2.77 5.48
C PHE A 192 -31.02 -2.59 5.70
N ASP A 193 -31.83 -2.51 4.63
CA ASP A 193 -33.29 -2.39 4.75
C ASP A 193 -34.05 -3.67 4.39
N GLY A 194 -33.37 -4.69 3.87
CA GLY A 194 -33.93 -6.00 3.54
C GLY A 194 -34.71 -6.02 2.25
N ASP A 195 -34.40 -5.13 1.30
CA ASP A 195 -35.12 -5.03 0.04
C ASP A 195 -34.49 -5.86 -1.10
N GLY A 196 -33.37 -6.53 -0.83
CA GLY A 196 -32.63 -7.38 -1.76
C GLY A 196 -31.64 -6.63 -2.63
N ARG A 197 -31.31 -5.39 -2.30
CA ARG A 197 -30.21 -4.61 -2.87
C ARG A 197 -29.26 -4.21 -1.76
N ASP A 198 -27.96 -4.32 -2.04
CA ASP A 198 -26.98 -3.80 -1.12
C ASP A 198 -26.98 -2.27 -1.11
N ASP A 199 -26.94 -1.69 0.07
CA ASP A 199 -26.85 -0.28 0.37
C ASP A 199 -25.41 0.10 0.75
N ILE A 200 -25.15 1.40 1.00
CA ILE A 200 -23.88 1.84 1.58
C ILE A 200 -24.13 2.52 2.93
N ALA A 201 -23.50 1.99 3.98
CA ALA A 201 -23.35 2.65 5.27
C ALA A 201 -22.02 3.38 5.32
N ALA A 202 -22.04 4.69 5.47
CA ALA A 202 -20.86 5.54 5.56
C ALA A 202 -20.70 6.08 6.98
N TRP A 203 -19.74 5.55 7.72
CA TRP A 203 -19.31 6.15 8.98
C TRP A 203 -18.58 7.44 8.69
N TYR A 204 -19.01 8.53 9.31
CA TYR A 204 -18.45 9.86 9.12
C TYR A 204 -17.93 10.42 10.46
N ASP A 205 -16.60 10.51 10.57
CA ASP A 205 -15.91 11.08 11.71
C ASP A 205 -15.74 12.60 11.55
N TYR A 206 -16.37 13.37 12.42
CA TYR A 206 -16.26 14.83 12.42
C TYR A 206 -14.99 15.37 13.09
N ARG A 207 -14.14 14.51 13.62
CA ARG A 207 -12.88 14.86 14.30
C ARG A 207 -13.03 15.84 15.49
N ASN A 208 -14.25 16.09 15.90
CA ASN A 208 -14.57 16.92 17.07
C ASN A 208 -15.18 16.09 18.22
N GLY A 209 -15.19 14.76 18.08
CA GLY A 209 -15.82 13.79 18.96
C GLY A 209 -17.28 13.47 18.62
N ASP A 210 -17.80 14.04 17.52
CA ASP A 210 -19.09 13.63 16.97
C ASP A 210 -18.87 12.59 15.86
N ASP A 211 -19.70 11.56 15.81
CA ASP A 211 -19.75 10.56 14.77
C ASP A 211 -21.16 10.42 14.22
N LYS A 212 -21.26 10.15 12.94
CA LYS A 212 -22.53 9.80 12.30
C LYS A 212 -22.36 8.63 11.35
N LEU A 213 -23.37 7.80 11.32
CA LEU A 213 -23.55 6.83 10.25
C LEU A 213 -24.58 7.39 9.27
N PHE A 214 -24.24 7.43 8.01
CA PHE A 214 -25.14 7.83 6.93
C PHE A 214 -25.43 6.61 6.07
N THR A 215 -26.71 6.35 5.77
CA THR A 215 -27.09 5.31 4.83
C THR A 215 -27.47 5.91 3.49
N PHE A 216 -26.93 5.33 2.44
CA PHE A 216 -27.23 5.57 1.04
C PHE A 216 -28.03 4.36 0.54
N LEU A 217 -29.35 4.44 0.50
CA LEU A 217 -30.18 3.35 -0.02
C LEU A 217 -30.01 3.22 -1.52
N ALA A 218 -29.84 2.00 -1.98
CA ALA A 218 -29.66 1.68 -3.39
C ALA A 218 -30.97 1.75 -4.18
N ASN A 219 -30.89 2.24 -5.41
CA ASN A 219 -32.01 2.27 -6.34
C ASN A 219 -31.92 1.12 -7.35
N PRO A 220 -33.04 0.69 -7.96
CA PRO A 220 -33.00 -0.39 -8.95
C PRO A 220 -32.16 -0.13 -10.21
N ASP A 221 -31.66 1.09 -10.39
CA ASP A 221 -30.76 1.44 -11.49
C ASP A 221 -29.27 1.40 -11.07
N GLY A 222 -28.98 0.95 -9.87
CA GLY A 222 -27.63 0.87 -9.29
C GLY A 222 -27.08 2.23 -8.81
N GLY A 223 -27.88 3.29 -8.85
CA GLY A 223 -27.59 4.57 -8.20
C GLY A 223 -28.03 4.54 -6.72
N PHE A 224 -27.77 5.64 -6.02
CA PHE A 224 -28.12 5.75 -4.60
C PHE A 224 -29.04 6.94 -4.32
N ALA A 225 -29.93 6.78 -3.38
CA ALA A 225 -30.74 7.85 -2.84
C ALA A 225 -29.87 8.89 -2.09
N VAL A 226 -30.44 10.07 -1.84
CA VAL A 226 -29.78 11.06 -0.99
C VAL A 226 -29.59 10.46 0.42
N PRO A 227 -28.34 10.47 0.96
CA PRO A 227 -28.09 9.83 2.25
C PRO A 227 -28.84 10.53 3.38
N PHE A 228 -29.23 9.74 4.37
CA PHE A 228 -29.77 10.24 5.62
C PHE A 228 -28.93 9.79 6.81
N SER A 229 -28.96 10.53 7.91
CA SER A 229 -28.27 10.14 9.13
C SER A 229 -29.04 8.97 9.78
N SER A 230 -28.51 7.79 9.68
CA SER A 230 -29.10 6.55 10.19
C SER A 230 -28.75 6.30 11.66
N PHE A 231 -27.63 6.86 12.13
CA PHE A 231 -27.21 6.87 13.52
C PHE A 231 -26.36 8.13 13.77
N ALA A 232 -26.40 8.67 14.99
CA ALA A 232 -25.58 9.81 15.37
C ALA A 232 -25.20 9.73 16.86
N ARG A 233 -23.96 10.03 17.17
CA ARG A 233 -23.45 10.17 18.52
C ARG A 233 -22.73 11.51 18.69
N THR A 234 -23.01 12.17 19.80
CA THR A 234 -22.41 13.44 20.17
C THR A 234 -21.92 13.30 21.59
N ASP A 235 -20.71 12.93 21.81
CA ASP A 235 -20.11 12.99 23.12
C ASP A 235 -18.59 12.81 23.15
N ALA A 236 -18.03 13.20 24.29
CA ALA A 236 -16.62 13.15 24.60
C ALA A 236 -16.08 11.73 24.91
N ASP A 237 -16.91 10.69 24.88
CA ASP A 237 -16.47 9.31 25.09
C ASP A 237 -15.84 8.70 23.84
N GLY A 238 -15.70 9.54 22.81
CA GLY A 238 -14.82 9.47 21.67
C GLY A 238 -14.68 8.08 21.06
N TRP A 239 -15.63 7.70 20.21
CA TRP A 239 -15.32 6.70 19.22
C TRP A 239 -14.37 7.35 18.21
N GLU A 240 -13.24 6.74 18.03
CA GLU A 240 -12.25 7.20 17.04
C GLU A 240 -12.17 6.14 15.96
N VAL A 241 -12.54 6.50 14.75
CA VAL A 241 -12.60 5.57 13.62
C VAL A 241 -11.26 4.84 13.39
N GLU A 242 -10.16 5.46 13.76
CA GLU A 242 -8.83 4.85 13.71
C GLU A 242 -8.67 3.65 14.66
N ARG A 243 -9.57 3.52 15.65
CA ARG A 243 -9.61 2.41 16.60
C ARG A 243 -10.77 1.45 16.35
N MET A 244 -11.42 1.56 15.19
CA MET A 244 -12.57 0.74 14.82
C MET A 244 -12.28 -0.08 13.57
N LYS A 245 -12.81 -1.30 13.52
CA LYS A 245 -12.84 -2.15 12.31
C LYS A 245 -14.24 -2.64 12.11
N PHE A 246 -14.68 -2.60 10.87
CA PHE A 246 -16.06 -2.81 10.49
C PHE A 246 -16.21 -4.08 9.63
N ALA A 247 -17.30 -4.79 9.80
CA ALA A 247 -17.76 -5.81 8.89
C ALA A 247 -19.29 -5.84 8.91
N THR A 248 -19.90 -6.15 7.77
CA THR A 248 -21.34 -6.25 7.60
C THR A 248 -21.78 -7.70 7.42
N GLY A 249 -22.99 -8.02 7.81
CA GLY A 249 -23.60 -9.31 7.62
C GLY A 249 -24.90 -9.44 8.42
N ASP A 250 -25.74 -10.38 8.06
CA ASP A 250 -26.99 -10.70 8.80
C ASP A 250 -26.65 -11.54 10.03
N TYR A 251 -26.20 -10.86 11.11
CA TYR A 251 -25.76 -11.54 12.33
C TYR A 251 -26.92 -12.09 13.17
N ASP A 252 -28.13 -11.52 13.07
CA ASP A 252 -29.26 -11.94 13.83
C ASP A 252 -30.24 -12.84 13.05
N GLY A 253 -30.05 -13.00 11.74
CA GLY A 253 -30.80 -13.88 10.87
C GLY A 253 -32.18 -13.33 10.52
N ASP A 254 -32.33 -12.00 10.49
CA ASP A 254 -33.62 -11.35 10.20
C ASP A 254 -33.77 -10.95 8.72
N GLY A 255 -32.76 -11.21 7.89
CA GLY A 255 -32.74 -10.96 6.46
C GLY A 255 -32.29 -9.51 6.10
N ARG A 256 -31.73 -8.78 7.05
CA ARG A 256 -31.08 -7.49 6.85
C ARG A 256 -29.65 -7.57 7.35
N ASP A 257 -28.77 -6.91 6.66
CA ASP A 257 -27.40 -6.77 7.15
C ASP A 257 -27.31 -5.82 8.34
N ASP A 258 -26.50 -6.23 9.29
CA ASP A 258 -26.09 -5.49 10.47
C ASP A 258 -24.68 -4.90 10.26
N LEU A 259 -24.29 -3.92 11.08
CA LEU A 259 -22.91 -3.43 11.11
C LEU A 259 -22.22 -3.92 12.40
N GLY A 260 -21.26 -4.82 12.25
CA GLY A 260 -20.36 -5.27 13.30
C GLY A 260 -19.16 -4.35 13.44
N VAL A 261 -18.77 -4.03 14.67
CA VAL A 261 -17.64 -3.13 14.96
C VAL A 261 -16.74 -3.74 16.03
N LEU A 262 -15.47 -3.92 15.69
CA LEU A 262 -14.40 -4.16 16.66
C LEU A 262 -13.79 -2.82 17.06
N ASP A 263 -13.95 -2.43 18.31
CA ASP A 263 -13.47 -1.16 18.88
C ASP A 263 -12.36 -1.40 19.90
N SER A 264 -11.27 -0.63 19.81
CA SER A 264 -10.19 -0.58 20.80
C SER A 264 -10.31 0.67 21.66
N TYR A 265 -11.16 0.62 22.68
CA TYR A 265 -11.54 1.79 23.47
C TYR A 265 -10.57 2.15 24.60
N THR A 266 -9.68 1.21 24.98
CA THR A 266 -8.57 1.47 25.91
C THR A 266 -7.30 0.78 25.40
N ALA A 267 -6.14 1.20 25.88
CA ALA A 267 -4.88 0.57 25.50
C ALA A 267 -4.88 -0.93 25.88
N GLY A 268 -4.99 -1.78 24.87
CA GLY A 268 -4.95 -3.24 25.00
C GLY A 268 -6.27 -3.92 25.33
N THR A 269 -7.41 -3.21 25.33
CA THR A 269 -8.74 -3.82 25.46
C THR A 269 -9.54 -3.58 24.17
N VAL A 270 -10.09 -4.61 23.61
CA VAL A 270 -10.99 -4.56 22.45
C VAL A 270 -12.37 -5.09 22.81
N ARG A 271 -13.40 -4.59 22.14
CA ARG A 271 -14.78 -5.07 22.26
C ARG A 271 -15.45 -5.19 20.90
N LEU A 272 -16.42 -6.08 20.80
CA LEU A 272 -17.30 -6.18 19.65
C LEU A 272 -18.64 -5.52 19.97
N MET A 273 -19.16 -4.77 19.02
CA MET A 273 -20.47 -4.13 19.08
C MET A 273 -21.26 -4.48 17.82
N ALA A 274 -22.56 -4.68 17.94
CA ALA A 274 -23.49 -4.87 16.83
C ALA A 274 -24.45 -3.68 16.73
N PHE A 275 -24.61 -3.13 15.53
CA PHE A 275 -25.61 -2.14 15.14
C PHE A 275 -26.62 -2.85 14.25
N SER A 276 -27.75 -3.30 14.78
CA SER A 276 -28.72 -4.03 13.97
C SER A 276 -29.43 -3.13 12.96
N GLY A 277 -29.57 -3.64 11.73
CA GLY A 277 -30.28 -3.01 10.63
C GLY A 277 -31.78 -2.88 10.90
N LYS A 278 -32.38 -1.82 10.38
CA LYS A 278 -33.84 -1.56 10.49
C LYS A 278 -34.49 -1.52 9.11
N PRO A 279 -35.80 -1.83 9.03
CA PRO A 279 -36.51 -1.79 7.74
C PRO A 279 -36.55 -0.44 7.02
N ASP A 280 -36.06 0.62 7.63
CA ASP A 280 -35.90 1.94 7.02
C ASP A 280 -34.46 2.23 6.59
N GLY A 281 -33.56 1.22 6.64
CA GLY A 281 -32.13 1.35 6.36
C GLY A 281 -31.36 2.07 7.46
N GLY A 282 -32.01 2.38 8.59
CA GLY A 282 -31.35 2.94 9.76
C GLY A 282 -30.73 1.85 10.63
N PHE A 283 -29.98 2.25 11.66
CA PHE A 283 -29.37 1.32 12.61
C PHE A 283 -29.92 1.51 14.03
N ALA A 284 -30.01 0.42 14.77
CA ALA A 284 -30.32 0.45 16.20
C ALA A 284 -29.12 1.00 17.00
N GLU A 285 -29.38 1.37 18.28
CA GLU A 285 -28.30 1.65 19.22
C GLU A 285 -27.40 0.41 19.36
N PRO A 286 -26.07 0.58 19.34
CA PRO A 286 -25.15 -0.55 19.36
C PRO A 286 -25.22 -1.32 20.66
N VAL A 287 -25.17 -2.63 20.56
CA VAL A 287 -25.10 -3.53 21.70
C VAL A 287 -23.69 -4.05 21.85
N SER A 288 -23.03 -3.72 22.97
CA SER A 288 -21.71 -4.25 23.28
C SER A 288 -21.80 -5.71 23.72
N GLY A 289 -20.93 -6.56 23.13
CA GLY A 289 -20.86 -7.98 23.39
C GLY A 289 -19.52 -8.42 23.96
N TRP A 290 -18.84 -9.30 23.23
CA TRP A 290 -17.53 -9.84 23.60
C TRP A 290 -16.49 -8.73 23.82
N GLU A 291 -15.67 -8.94 24.87
CA GLU A 291 -14.61 -8.01 25.27
C GLU A 291 -13.40 -8.83 25.70
N ALA A 292 -12.18 -8.35 25.37
CA ALA A 292 -10.95 -9.01 25.77
C ALA A 292 -9.83 -8.02 26.03
N ASP A 293 -9.07 -8.32 27.09
CA ASP A 293 -7.79 -7.66 27.39
C ASP A 293 -6.62 -8.35 26.70
N GLY A 294 -5.59 -7.58 26.38
CA GLY A 294 -4.35 -8.10 25.82
C GLY A 294 -4.38 -8.36 24.31
N TRP A 295 -5.47 -8.06 23.64
CA TRP A 295 -5.55 -8.06 22.20
C TRP A 295 -4.88 -6.80 21.64
N GLN A 296 -4.00 -7.01 20.66
CA GLN A 296 -3.38 -5.90 19.95
C GLN A 296 -4.21 -5.59 18.71
N PHE A 297 -4.91 -4.48 18.74
CA PHE A 297 -5.80 -4.04 17.67
C PHE A 297 -5.12 -4.00 16.28
N ASP A 298 -3.85 -3.56 16.25
CA ASP A 298 -3.05 -3.48 15.02
C ASP A 298 -2.77 -4.85 14.38
N ARG A 299 -2.96 -5.95 15.17
CA ARG A 299 -2.75 -7.32 14.73
C ARG A 299 -4.01 -8.04 14.30
N VAL A 300 -5.12 -7.31 14.18
CA VAL A 300 -6.41 -7.86 13.79
C VAL A 300 -6.77 -7.42 12.38
N SER A 301 -7.25 -8.33 11.53
CA SER A 301 -8.07 -8.03 10.35
C SER A 301 -9.44 -8.66 10.55
N VAL A 302 -10.49 -8.10 9.94
CA VAL A 302 -11.86 -8.58 10.15
C VAL A 302 -12.52 -8.96 8.82
N VAL A 303 -13.39 -9.96 8.87
CA VAL A 303 -14.30 -10.40 7.82
C VAL A 303 -15.60 -10.87 8.46
N SER A 304 -16.64 -11.10 7.68
CA SER A 304 -17.85 -11.76 8.17
C SER A 304 -18.41 -12.74 7.16
N GLY A 305 -19.24 -13.66 7.61
CA GLY A 305 -19.93 -14.62 6.77
C GLY A 305 -20.51 -15.77 7.57
N ASP A 306 -21.43 -16.50 6.98
CA ASP A 306 -22.00 -17.72 7.56
C ASP A 306 -21.05 -18.91 7.36
N PHE A 307 -20.03 -19.03 8.23
CA PHE A 307 -19.00 -20.07 8.10
C PHE A 307 -19.49 -21.47 8.48
N ASP A 308 -20.57 -21.61 9.22
CA ASP A 308 -21.11 -22.89 9.63
C ASP A 308 -22.40 -23.30 8.90
N GLY A 309 -22.92 -22.42 8.02
CA GLY A 309 -24.10 -22.71 7.21
C GLY A 309 -25.41 -22.70 7.99
N ASN A 310 -25.49 -21.95 9.09
CA ASN A 310 -26.66 -21.88 9.94
C ASN A 310 -27.68 -20.80 9.54
N GLY A 311 -27.36 -20.00 8.51
CA GLY A 311 -28.18 -18.90 8.01
C GLY A 311 -28.00 -17.60 8.80
N ARG A 312 -26.93 -17.48 9.55
CA ARG A 312 -26.52 -16.25 10.25
C ARG A 312 -25.03 -16.02 10.05
N ASP A 313 -24.69 -14.82 9.75
CA ASP A 313 -23.29 -14.47 9.66
C ASP A 313 -22.59 -14.43 11.02
N GLU A 314 -21.30 -14.68 11.02
CA GLU A 314 -20.40 -14.51 12.14
C GLU A 314 -19.45 -13.36 11.84
N PHE A 315 -19.20 -12.52 12.84
CA PHE A 315 -18.09 -11.57 12.77
C PHE A 315 -16.78 -12.34 13.01
N ALA A 316 -15.82 -12.29 12.09
CA ALA A 316 -14.59 -13.03 12.23
C ALA A 316 -13.37 -12.13 12.28
N THR A 317 -12.39 -12.50 13.11
CA THR A 317 -11.15 -11.77 13.31
C THR A 317 -9.94 -12.63 12.99
N TRP A 318 -9.14 -12.24 12.03
CA TRP A 318 -7.81 -12.80 11.83
C TRP A 318 -6.84 -12.12 12.79
N TYR A 319 -6.23 -12.89 13.68
CA TYR A 319 -5.30 -12.40 14.69
C TYR A 319 -3.88 -12.92 14.42
N ASP A 320 -2.94 -11.99 14.23
CA ASP A 320 -1.51 -12.26 14.08
C ASP A 320 -0.82 -12.21 15.45
N TYR A 321 -0.36 -13.36 15.93
CA TYR A 321 0.35 -13.46 17.20
C TYR A 321 1.80 -12.98 17.09
N ALA A 322 2.32 -12.39 18.18
CA ALA A 322 3.71 -11.93 18.24
C ALA A 322 4.75 -13.05 18.06
N ASP A 323 4.36 -14.29 18.21
CA ASP A 323 5.21 -15.46 18.00
C ASP A 323 5.18 -15.99 16.54
N GLY A 324 4.44 -15.32 15.65
CA GLY A 324 4.34 -15.64 14.23
C GLY A 324 3.30 -16.69 13.89
N ARG A 325 2.42 -17.06 14.82
CA ARG A 325 1.20 -17.83 14.53
C ARG A 325 0.08 -16.89 14.11
N ASP A 326 -0.85 -17.40 13.33
CA ASP A 326 -2.09 -16.73 12.99
C ASP A 326 -3.28 -17.60 13.39
N ALA A 327 -4.39 -16.96 13.78
CA ALA A 327 -5.66 -17.64 13.99
C ALA A 327 -6.83 -16.79 13.52
N LEU A 328 -7.86 -17.45 13.00
CA LEU A 328 -9.15 -16.82 12.73
C LEU A 328 -10.13 -17.22 13.79
N PHE A 329 -10.82 -16.26 14.39
CA PHE A 329 -11.86 -16.47 15.38
C PHE A 329 -13.19 -15.93 14.89
N GLY A 330 -14.27 -16.73 14.99
CA GLY A 330 -15.64 -16.34 14.71
C GLY A 330 -16.41 -15.99 15.98
N PHE A 331 -17.33 -15.04 15.86
CA PHE A 331 -18.19 -14.55 16.91
C PHE A 331 -19.61 -14.45 16.39
N GLY A 332 -20.51 -15.30 16.90
CA GLY A 332 -21.93 -15.21 16.60
C GLY A 332 -22.68 -14.27 17.53
N LEU A 333 -23.86 -13.82 17.09
CA LEU A 333 -24.71 -12.95 17.89
C LEU A 333 -25.66 -13.79 18.78
N ASP A 334 -25.78 -13.44 20.07
CA ASP A 334 -26.73 -14.07 20.98
C ASP A 334 -28.15 -13.47 20.83
N ALA A 335 -29.15 -14.09 21.46
CA ALA A 335 -30.52 -13.61 21.40
C ALA A 335 -30.74 -12.19 22.04
N ALA A 336 -29.73 -11.62 22.68
CA ALA A 336 -29.76 -10.29 23.23
C ALA A 336 -29.03 -9.28 22.32
N GLY A 337 -28.64 -9.69 21.11
CA GLY A 337 -27.92 -8.84 20.15
C GLY A 337 -26.46 -8.62 20.50
N ARG A 338 -25.79 -9.52 21.23
CA ARG A 338 -24.42 -9.38 21.66
C ARG A 338 -23.53 -10.41 20.99
N PHE A 339 -22.42 -9.96 20.40
CA PHE A 339 -21.41 -10.89 19.95
C PHE A 339 -20.80 -11.66 21.12
N GLY A 340 -20.62 -12.96 20.95
CA GLY A 340 -20.07 -13.83 21.98
C GLY A 340 -19.64 -15.17 21.39
N GLY A 341 -19.26 -16.11 22.27
CA GLY A 341 -18.96 -17.47 21.84
C GLY A 341 -17.74 -17.56 20.93
N GLN A 342 -16.66 -16.84 21.25
CA GLN A 342 -15.39 -16.91 20.49
C GLN A 342 -15.08 -18.37 20.10
N ARG A 343 -15.02 -18.64 18.81
CA ARG A 343 -14.77 -19.95 18.23
C ARG A 343 -13.53 -19.87 17.32
N GLU A 344 -12.57 -20.74 17.52
CA GLU A 344 -11.42 -20.82 16.60
C GLU A 344 -11.87 -21.50 15.30
N LEU A 345 -11.82 -20.76 14.20
CA LEU A 345 -12.16 -21.24 12.85
C LEU A 345 -10.94 -21.80 12.14
N LEU A 346 -9.76 -21.18 12.35
CA LEU A 346 -8.48 -21.57 11.77
C LEU A 346 -7.36 -21.31 12.76
N ASN A 347 -6.37 -22.19 12.78
CA ASN A 347 -5.11 -22.02 13.51
C ASN A 347 -3.96 -22.33 12.54
N ALA A 348 -3.36 -21.29 11.97
CA ALA A 348 -2.27 -21.44 11.03
C ALA A 348 -0.93 -21.63 11.77
N LYS A 349 -0.01 -22.34 11.13
CA LYS A 349 1.29 -22.58 11.72
C LYS A 349 2.16 -21.33 11.73
N MET A 350 3.11 -21.31 12.65
CA MET A 350 4.09 -20.22 12.74
C MET A 350 4.78 -19.97 11.40
N GLY A 351 4.68 -18.74 10.90
CA GLY A 351 5.34 -18.26 9.70
C GLY A 351 4.68 -18.63 8.37
N ASP A 352 3.47 -19.22 8.40
CA ASP A 352 2.75 -19.54 7.18
C ASP A 352 2.21 -18.24 6.51
N TYR A 353 1.76 -17.27 7.34
CA TYR A 353 1.19 -16.02 6.85
C TYR A 353 1.78 -14.79 7.57
N ASP A 354 1.67 -13.64 6.92
CA ASP A 354 1.95 -12.33 7.46
C ASP A 354 0.72 -11.47 7.16
N ARG A 355 -0.04 -11.12 8.19
CA ARG A 355 -1.28 -10.34 8.07
C ARG A 355 -1.07 -9.02 7.32
N ALA A 356 0.08 -8.36 7.52
CA ALA A 356 0.40 -7.11 6.85
C ALA A 356 0.51 -7.22 5.32
N ARG A 357 0.58 -8.47 4.83
CA ARG A 357 0.67 -8.81 3.40
C ARG A 357 -0.57 -9.50 2.89
N MET A 358 -1.70 -9.38 3.58
CA MET A 358 -2.91 -10.10 3.26
C MET A 358 -4.13 -9.17 3.23
N TYR A 359 -4.81 -9.12 2.10
CA TYR A 359 -6.14 -8.55 1.99
C TYR A 359 -7.14 -9.69 2.08
N LEU A 360 -7.96 -9.69 3.13
CA LEU A 360 -8.98 -10.70 3.38
C LEU A 360 -10.32 -10.28 2.82
N VAL A 361 -11.01 -11.24 2.26
CA VAL A 361 -12.39 -11.18 1.78
C VAL A 361 -13.14 -12.44 2.20
N SER A 362 -14.44 -12.45 2.11
CA SER A 362 -15.26 -13.62 2.41
C SER A 362 -16.38 -13.79 1.39
N GLY A 363 -16.79 -15.02 1.17
CA GLY A 363 -17.86 -15.38 0.24
C GLY A 363 -17.95 -16.88 0.07
N ASP A 364 -19.03 -17.39 -0.49
CA ASP A 364 -19.17 -18.81 -0.84
C ASP A 364 -18.46 -19.09 -2.16
N TYR A 365 -17.14 -19.36 -2.11
CA TYR A 365 -16.31 -19.54 -3.32
C TYR A 365 -16.43 -20.95 -3.92
N ASN A 366 -16.97 -21.92 -3.19
CA ASN A 366 -17.14 -23.27 -3.68
C ASN A 366 -18.60 -23.63 -4.02
N GLY A 367 -19.57 -22.78 -3.65
CA GLY A 367 -21.00 -22.95 -3.91
C GLY A 367 -21.67 -23.97 -2.98
N ASP A 368 -21.16 -24.15 -1.76
CA ASP A 368 -21.68 -25.14 -0.82
C ASP A 368 -22.63 -24.55 0.24
N GLY A 369 -22.90 -23.24 0.16
CA GLY A 369 -23.81 -22.53 1.04
C GLY A 369 -23.16 -22.07 2.36
N ARG A 370 -21.85 -22.12 2.49
CA ARG A 370 -21.08 -21.58 3.61
C ARG A 370 -20.10 -20.54 3.11
N ALA A 371 -19.88 -19.53 3.92
CA ALA A 371 -18.86 -18.57 3.63
C ALA A 371 -17.46 -19.17 3.81
N ASP A 372 -16.61 -18.94 2.84
CA ASP A 372 -15.16 -19.20 2.84
C ASP A 372 -14.41 -17.90 3.11
N VAL A 373 -13.11 -17.98 3.35
CA VAL A 373 -12.22 -16.79 3.40
C VAL A 373 -11.28 -16.81 2.21
N GLY A 374 -11.36 -15.76 1.39
CA GLY A 374 -10.44 -15.49 0.31
C GLY A 374 -9.35 -14.52 0.74
N ALA A 375 -8.21 -14.54 0.09
CA ALA A 375 -7.17 -13.56 0.32
C ALA A 375 -6.33 -13.28 -0.92
N LEU A 376 -5.94 -12.01 -1.11
CA LEU A 376 -4.80 -11.66 -1.92
C LEU A 376 -3.58 -11.52 -1.00
N TYR A 377 -2.57 -12.32 -1.26
CA TYR A 377 -1.37 -12.41 -0.42
C TYR A 377 -0.12 -11.96 -1.17
N GLY A 378 0.64 -11.03 -0.56
CA GLY A 378 1.88 -10.51 -1.10
C GLY A 378 3.10 -11.25 -0.54
N TYR A 379 3.81 -12.00 -1.38
CA TYR A 379 5.08 -12.62 -0.98
C TYR A 379 6.23 -11.60 -0.92
N GLU A 380 7.24 -11.90 -0.12
CA GLU A 380 8.44 -11.06 0.02
C GLU A 380 9.17 -10.76 -1.30
N GLY A 381 9.01 -11.63 -2.30
CA GLY A 381 9.54 -11.42 -3.66
C GLY A 381 8.71 -10.48 -4.54
N GLY A 382 7.65 -9.87 -3.99
CA GLY A 382 6.74 -8.98 -4.75
C GLY A 382 5.65 -9.70 -5.53
N LEU A 383 5.61 -11.04 -5.49
CA LEU A 383 4.54 -11.83 -6.11
C LEU A 383 3.25 -11.70 -5.31
N VAL A 384 2.13 -11.75 -6.01
CA VAL A 384 0.78 -11.78 -5.42
C VAL A 384 0.16 -13.13 -5.69
N ALA A 385 -0.49 -13.73 -4.69
CA ALA A 385 -1.24 -14.96 -4.83
C ALA A 385 -2.69 -14.79 -4.39
N ALA A 386 -3.59 -15.57 -4.99
CA ALA A 386 -4.94 -15.76 -4.54
C ALA A 386 -5.03 -17.06 -3.72
N LEU A 387 -5.48 -16.91 -2.50
CA LEU A 387 -5.64 -17.98 -1.52
C LEU A 387 -7.12 -18.14 -1.15
N THR A 388 -7.53 -19.36 -0.81
CA THR A 388 -8.86 -19.63 -0.27
C THR A 388 -8.77 -20.59 0.89
N PHE A 389 -9.41 -20.26 2.00
CA PHE A 389 -9.60 -21.10 3.18
C PHE A 389 -11.07 -21.54 3.18
N THR A 390 -11.35 -22.76 2.72
CA THR A 390 -12.74 -23.24 2.58
C THR A 390 -13.32 -23.72 3.89
N ALA A 391 -14.60 -23.42 4.13
CA ALA A 391 -15.31 -23.81 5.34
C ALA A 391 -15.73 -25.29 5.31
N ARG A 392 -15.65 -25.93 6.46
CA ARG A 392 -16.20 -27.27 6.71
C ARG A 392 -17.59 -27.17 7.33
N ALA A 393 -18.31 -28.27 7.30
CA ALA A 393 -19.64 -28.35 7.91
C ALA A 393 -19.68 -28.11 9.44
N ASP A 394 -18.54 -28.12 10.12
CA ASP A 394 -18.40 -27.73 11.53
C ASP A 394 -18.02 -26.27 11.72
N GLY A 395 -17.98 -25.51 10.63
CA GLY A 395 -17.61 -24.10 10.60
C GLY A 395 -16.11 -23.81 10.78
N THR A 396 -15.26 -24.85 10.81
CA THR A 396 -13.80 -24.65 10.77
C THR A 396 -13.31 -24.52 9.33
N LEU A 397 -12.20 -23.83 9.13
CA LEU A 397 -11.61 -23.66 7.80
C LEU A 397 -10.49 -24.66 7.55
N VAL A 398 -10.26 -24.99 6.29
CA VAL A 398 -9.09 -25.75 5.84
C VAL A 398 -7.91 -24.80 5.59
N ASP A 399 -6.68 -25.36 5.62
CA ASP A 399 -5.48 -24.63 5.18
C ASP A 399 -5.67 -24.13 3.74
N ALA A 400 -5.02 -22.98 3.42
CA ALA A 400 -5.24 -22.29 2.17
C ALA A 400 -4.98 -23.14 0.91
N LEU A 401 -5.94 -23.09 0.01
CA LEU A 401 -5.77 -23.48 -1.38
C LEU A 401 -5.09 -22.33 -2.14
N HIS A 402 -3.86 -22.55 -2.62
CA HIS A 402 -3.17 -21.62 -3.50
C HIS A 402 -3.63 -21.83 -4.93
N SER A 403 -4.50 -20.98 -5.42
CA SER A 403 -5.18 -21.18 -6.70
C SER A 403 -4.55 -20.43 -7.87
N TRP A 404 -3.93 -19.30 -7.60
CA TRP A 404 -3.20 -18.48 -8.55
C TRP A 404 -2.03 -17.77 -7.88
N GLN A 405 -1.00 -17.50 -8.66
CA GLN A 405 0.14 -16.67 -8.25
C GLN A 405 0.66 -15.91 -9.45
N SER A 406 0.91 -14.62 -9.29
CA SER A 406 1.53 -13.80 -10.33
C SER A 406 2.93 -14.30 -10.66
N THR A 407 3.36 -14.09 -11.90
CA THR A 407 4.75 -14.33 -12.30
C THR A 407 5.55 -13.02 -12.22
N PRO A 408 6.89 -13.07 -12.11
CA PRO A 408 7.71 -11.86 -12.09
C PRO A 408 7.60 -11.00 -13.36
N ILE A 409 7.05 -11.56 -14.44
CA ILE A 409 6.85 -10.88 -15.73
C ILE A 409 5.48 -10.19 -15.77
N GLU A 410 4.53 -10.68 -15.01
CA GLU A 410 3.24 -10.02 -14.83
C GLU A 410 3.43 -8.89 -13.82
N TYR A 411 3.03 -7.69 -14.20
CA TYR A 411 3.23 -6.45 -13.42
C TYR A 411 2.44 -6.39 -12.10
N TRP A 412 2.02 -7.53 -11.55
CA TRP A 412 1.30 -7.60 -10.29
C TRP A 412 2.23 -7.39 -9.12
N THR A 413 1.98 -6.34 -8.37
CA THR A 413 2.65 -6.09 -7.08
C THR A 413 1.61 -5.88 -6.00
N PHE A 414 1.83 -6.43 -4.82
CA PHE A 414 0.90 -6.34 -3.71
C PHE A 414 0.56 -4.89 -3.33
N ALA A 415 1.52 -3.98 -3.46
CA ALA A 415 1.31 -2.56 -3.17
C ALA A 415 0.33 -1.85 -4.13
N ARG A 416 0.04 -2.44 -5.29
CA ARG A 416 -0.88 -1.89 -6.31
C ARG A 416 -2.22 -2.57 -6.33
N VAL A 417 -2.35 -3.65 -5.58
CA VAL A 417 -3.59 -4.41 -5.48
C VAL A 417 -4.38 -3.88 -4.30
N ALA A 418 -5.66 -3.61 -4.50
CA ALA A 418 -6.60 -3.44 -3.42
C ALA A 418 -7.80 -4.32 -3.71
N THR A 419 -8.16 -5.19 -2.78
CA THR A 419 -9.48 -5.84 -2.87
C THR A 419 -10.55 -4.78 -2.76
N ILE A 420 -11.63 -4.93 -3.53
CA ILE A 420 -12.72 -3.96 -3.52
C ILE A 420 -13.63 -4.23 -2.33
N GLU A 421 -13.73 -5.47 -1.96
CA GLU A 421 -14.78 -6.04 -1.12
C GLU A 421 -14.71 -5.64 0.36
N ARG A 422 -13.70 -4.93 0.80
CA ARG A 422 -13.73 -4.32 2.14
C ARG A 422 -12.58 -3.34 2.33
N TYR A 423 -12.93 -2.12 2.48
CA TYR A 423 -12.06 -1.16 3.10
C TYR A 423 -12.27 -1.21 4.63
N ASN A 424 -11.61 -2.18 5.28
CA ASN A 424 -11.75 -2.43 6.71
C ASN A 424 -10.60 -1.85 7.54
N SER A 425 -9.96 -0.78 7.09
CA SER A 425 -8.96 -0.13 7.91
C SER A 425 -9.11 1.36 7.96
N SER A 426 -9.26 1.81 9.15
CA SER A 426 -9.02 3.18 9.57
C SER A 426 -7.57 3.64 9.34
N LEU A 427 -6.61 2.72 9.27
CA LEU A 427 -5.21 3.05 8.98
C LEU A 427 -4.82 2.54 7.59
N PRO A 428 -4.16 3.36 6.76
CA PRO A 428 -3.62 2.92 5.49
C PRO A 428 -2.56 1.83 5.70
N ALA A 429 -2.34 0.96 4.71
CA ALA A 429 -1.21 0.04 4.77
C ALA A 429 0.10 0.83 4.87
N CYS A 430 1.06 0.34 5.64
CA CYS A 430 2.34 1.01 5.75
C CYS A 430 3.08 1.00 4.41
N PRO A 431 3.68 2.11 4.01
CA PRO A 431 4.55 2.15 2.86
C PRO A 431 5.77 1.26 3.09
N ALA A 432 6.31 0.71 2.03
CA ALA A 432 7.62 0.06 2.11
C ALA A 432 8.68 1.10 2.49
N VAL A 433 9.40 0.87 3.58
CA VAL A 433 10.46 1.75 4.06
C VAL A 433 11.80 1.22 3.60
N PHE A 434 12.59 2.06 2.94
CA PHE A 434 13.93 1.72 2.48
C PHE A 434 14.98 2.58 3.19
N GLY A 435 15.97 1.91 3.77
CA GLY A 435 17.09 2.61 4.37
C GLY A 435 18.04 3.16 3.30
N HIS A 436 18.55 4.35 3.52
CA HIS A 436 19.48 5.03 2.62
C HIS A 436 20.92 4.53 2.85
N GLY A 437 21.50 3.81 1.91
CA GLY A 437 22.91 3.40 1.92
C GLY A 437 23.39 2.54 3.08
N GLY A 438 22.48 2.10 3.98
CA GLY A 438 22.84 1.26 5.13
C GLY A 438 23.41 2.03 6.33
N TYR A 439 23.03 3.28 6.54
CA TYR A 439 23.44 4.05 7.71
C TYR A 439 22.97 3.47 9.03
N PRO A 440 23.77 3.57 10.10
CA PRO A 440 23.24 3.53 11.44
C PRO A 440 22.59 4.88 11.80
N ASP A 441 21.39 4.85 12.37
CA ASP A 441 20.74 6.04 12.91
C ASP A 441 21.62 6.65 14.03
N GLY A 442 21.56 7.97 14.14
CA GLY A 442 22.25 8.70 15.21
C GLY A 442 23.76 8.86 15.02
N ALA A 443 24.35 8.37 13.93
CA ALA A 443 25.74 8.68 13.60
C ALA A 443 25.86 10.17 13.26
N ASP A 444 27.00 10.78 13.60
CA ASP A 444 27.30 12.13 13.12
C ASP A 444 27.61 12.14 11.62
N SER A 445 27.71 13.32 11.02
CA SER A 445 27.87 13.50 9.58
C SER A 445 29.11 12.79 9.04
N TYR A 446 30.21 12.84 9.74
CA TYR A 446 31.47 12.23 9.32
C TYR A 446 31.37 10.69 9.34
N ASP A 447 30.85 10.15 10.42
CA ASP A 447 30.69 8.70 10.57
C ASP A 447 29.68 8.15 9.56
N ARG A 448 28.58 8.86 9.30
CA ARG A 448 27.62 8.51 8.27
C ARG A 448 28.24 8.45 6.89
N ASP A 449 29.00 9.44 6.49
CA ASP A 449 29.65 9.44 5.19
C ASP A 449 30.64 8.27 5.03
N GLN A 450 31.39 7.93 6.07
CA GLN A 450 32.31 6.79 6.06
C GLN A 450 31.58 5.44 6.00
N ILE A 451 30.45 5.31 6.66
CA ILE A 451 29.65 4.08 6.70
C ILE A 451 28.89 3.89 5.38
N ARG A 452 28.34 4.95 4.83
CA ARG A 452 27.57 4.93 3.59
C ARG A 452 28.42 4.55 2.38
N GLN A 453 29.64 5.03 2.30
CA GLN A 453 30.50 4.85 1.13
C GLN A 453 30.58 3.41 0.62
N PRO A 454 30.72 2.40 1.49
CA PRO A 454 30.81 1.01 1.03
C PRO A 454 29.48 0.36 0.73
N ASN A 455 28.31 0.97 1.05
CA ASN A 455 27.02 0.29 0.94
C ASN A 455 27.08 -1.17 1.46
N HIS A 456 27.49 -1.33 2.71
CA HIS A 456 28.02 -2.60 3.19
C HIS A 456 26.92 -3.59 3.61
N PRO A 457 27.06 -4.91 3.34
CA PRO A 457 26.08 -5.91 3.73
C PRO A 457 25.78 -6.02 5.23
N THR A 458 26.70 -5.58 6.11
CA THR A 458 26.43 -5.50 7.55
C THR A 458 25.36 -4.44 7.85
N GLY A 459 25.36 -3.32 7.11
CA GLY A 459 24.31 -2.31 7.21
C GLY A 459 22.93 -2.84 6.85
N LEU A 460 22.83 -3.77 5.90
CA LEU A 460 21.56 -4.42 5.55
C LEU A 460 20.92 -5.13 6.75
N ALA A 461 21.71 -5.85 7.55
CA ALA A 461 21.20 -6.55 8.73
C ALA A 461 20.66 -5.56 9.77
N GLN A 462 21.32 -4.44 9.94
CA GLN A 462 20.90 -3.39 10.86
C GLN A 462 19.62 -2.69 10.38
N GLN A 463 19.56 -2.33 9.10
CA GLN A 463 18.36 -1.75 8.48
C GLN A 463 17.15 -2.69 8.61
N LYS A 464 17.34 -3.99 8.41
CA LYS A 464 16.28 -5.00 8.62
C LYS A 464 15.79 -5.01 10.07
N SER A 465 16.71 -4.93 11.05
CA SER A 465 16.35 -4.91 12.47
C SER A 465 15.56 -3.65 12.88
N TRP A 466 15.67 -2.59 12.11
CA TRP A 466 14.91 -1.35 12.28
C TRP A 466 13.58 -1.32 11.50
N GLY A 467 13.21 -2.44 10.85
CA GLY A 467 11.94 -2.57 10.15
C GLY A 467 11.97 -2.19 8.67
N ALA A 468 13.16 -1.93 8.08
CA ALA A 468 13.24 -1.67 6.65
C ALA A 468 12.85 -2.89 5.82
N SER A 469 12.02 -2.67 4.80
CA SER A 469 11.66 -3.66 3.79
C SER A 469 12.73 -3.82 2.71
N GLY A 470 13.60 -2.83 2.57
CA GLY A 470 14.67 -2.80 1.59
C GLY A 470 15.73 -1.76 1.91
N VAL A 471 16.72 -1.65 1.04
CA VAL A 471 17.77 -0.62 1.11
C VAL A 471 18.01 -0.02 -0.26
N GLU A 472 18.12 1.30 -0.28
CA GLU A 472 18.65 2.04 -1.41
C GLU A 472 20.19 2.02 -1.35
N ALA A 473 20.85 1.87 -2.48
CA ALA A 473 22.30 1.78 -2.56
C ALA A 473 22.86 2.16 -3.94
N ASP A 474 24.13 2.53 -3.97
CA ASP A 474 24.81 3.13 -5.10
C ASP A 474 25.65 2.13 -5.88
N LEU A 475 25.45 2.05 -7.18
CA LEU A 475 26.20 1.18 -8.08
C LEU A 475 27.17 1.98 -8.93
N ARG A 476 28.43 1.53 -8.95
CA ARG A 476 29.51 2.06 -9.78
C ARG A 476 30.16 0.95 -10.60
N LEU A 477 30.87 1.35 -11.65
CA LEU A 477 31.59 0.43 -12.53
C LEU A 477 33.09 0.66 -12.43
N THR A 478 33.86 -0.44 -12.48
CA THR A 478 35.32 -0.37 -12.63
C THR A 478 35.68 0.02 -14.06
N LYS A 479 36.85 0.65 -14.22
CA LYS A 479 37.40 1.18 -15.49
C LYS A 479 37.34 0.20 -16.67
N ASP A 480 37.58 -1.05 -16.40
CA ASP A 480 37.60 -2.13 -17.40
C ASP A 480 36.22 -2.72 -17.69
N GLY A 481 35.13 -2.19 -17.06
CA GLY A 481 33.80 -2.69 -17.21
C GLY A 481 33.58 -4.12 -16.69
N THR A 482 34.56 -4.69 -16.02
CA THR A 482 34.49 -6.12 -15.61
C THR A 482 33.72 -6.35 -14.33
N LYS A 483 33.45 -5.29 -13.55
CA LYS A 483 32.65 -5.39 -12.30
C LYS A 483 31.83 -4.13 -12.03
N ALA A 484 30.58 -4.39 -11.66
CA ALA A 484 29.75 -3.46 -10.92
C ALA A 484 30.01 -3.65 -9.42
N VAL A 485 30.20 -2.54 -8.70
CA VAL A 485 30.52 -2.51 -7.27
C VAL A 485 29.58 -1.57 -6.52
N MET A 486 29.30 -1.89 -5.27
CA MET A 486 28.45 -1.07 -4.40
C MET A 486 29.34 -0.09 -3.64
N TRP A 487 29.23 1.20 -3.99
CA TRP A 487 30.07 2.26 -3.42
C TRP A 487 29.47 3.65 -3.68
N HIS A 488 29.27 4.44 -2.64
CA HIS A 488 28.62 5.74 -2.77
C HIS A 488 29.48 6.81 -3.47
N ASN A 489 30.68 7.08 -2.94
CA ASN A 489 31.51 8.16 -3.47
C ASN A 489 32.20 7.78 -4.79
N SER A 490 32.50 8.76 -5.64
CA SER A 490 33.28 8.51 -6.85
C SER A 490 34.71 8.05 -6.55
N THR A 491 35.24 8.43 -5.38
CA THR A 491 36.63 8.16 -4.99
C THR A 491 36.75 6.98 -4.05
N THR A 492 37.93 6.35 -4.03
CA THR A 492 38.30 5.29 -3.07
C THR A 492 38.79 5.85 -1.73
N ARG A 493 38.49 7.13 -1.44
CA ARG A 493 38.81 7.73 -0.14
C ARG A 493 38.12 6.92 0.95
N GLY A 494 38.87 6.52 1.95
CA GLY A 494 38.40 5.56 2.96
C GLY A 494 38.83 4.13 2.70
N LEU A 495 39.35 3.77 1.51
CA LEU A 495 39.99 2.50 1.26
C LEU A 495 41.48 2.55 1.60
N THR A 496 41.99 1.54 2.25
CA THR A 496 43.38 1.49 2.66
C THR A 496 44.35 1.56 1.46
N GLY A 497 45.22 2.53 1.46
CA GLY A 497 46.30 2.69 0.46
C GLY A 497 45.88 3.19 -0.91
N THR A 498 44.68 3.75 -1.05
CA THR A 498 44.20 4.26 -2.33
C THR A 498 43.52 5.63 -2.21
N LYS A 499 43.56 6.40 -3.29
CA LYS A 499 42.88 7.71 -3.46
C LYS A 499 42.42 7.90 -4.90
N PHE A 500 42.17 6.82 -5.63
CA PHE A 500 41.74 6.89 -7.03
C PHE A 500 40.22 6.94 -7.12
N ASP A 501 39.71 7.44 -8.23
CA ASP A 501 38.29 7.28 -8.57
C ASP A 501 38.00 5.81 -8.91
N ILE A 502 36.83 5.35 -8.54
CA ILE A 502 36.39 3.97 -8.82
C ILE A 502 36.42 3.71 -10.33
N ALA A 503 35.99 4.69 -11.14
CA ALA A 503 36.00 4.63 -12.60
C ALA A 503 37.40 4.57 -13.22
N GLU A 504 38.47 4.85 -12.46
CA GLU A 504 39.85 4.72 -12.88
C GLU A 504 40.50 3.41 -12.41
N MET A 505 39.84 2.66 -11.54
CA MET A 505 40.35 1.39 -10.98
C MET A 505 39.86 0.19 -11.77
N ARG A 506 40.72 -0.82 -11.91
CA ARG A 506 40.35 -2.14 -12.43
C ARG A 506 39.93 -3.05 -11.31
N TRP A 507 39.11 -4.06 -11.64
CA TRP A 507 38.67 -4.97 -10.60
C TRP A 507 39.80 -5.83 -10.03
N ALA A 508 40.57 -6.54 -10.88
CA ALA A 508 41.41 -7.62 -10.42
C ALA A 508 42.90 -7.55 -10.86
N THR A 509 43.31 -6.53 -11.60
CA THR A 509 44.66 -6.48 -12.18
C THR A 509 45.34 -5.12 -12.06
N GLY A 510 46.61 -5.14 -11.68
CA GLY A 510 47.47 -3.94 -11.64
C GLY A 510 47.55 -3.25 -10.27
N ALA A 511 48.29 -2.16 -10.23
CA ALA A 511 48.46 -1.36 -9.02
C ALA A 511 47.18 -0.59 -8.62
N ASP A 512 46.29 -0.41 -9.58
CA ASP A 512 44.98 0.21 -9.49
C ASP A 512 43.84 -0.83 -9.20
N GLN A 513 44.20 -2.03 -8.73
CA GLN A 513 43.26 -3.08 -8.40
C GLN A 513 42.37 -2.71 -7.21
N LEU A 514 41.05 -2.88 -7.37
CA LEU A 514 40.03 -2.63 -6.34
C LEU A 514 39.72 -3.86 -5.48
N LYS A 515 39.71 -5.05 -6.10
CA LYS A 515 39.40 -6.32 -5.43
C LYS A 515 40.30 -6.56 -4.22
N GLY A 516 39.66 -6.84 -3.07
CA GLY A 516 40.35 -7.15 -1.83
C GLY A 516 40.94 -5.97 -1.06
N ARG A 517 40.73 -4.73 -1.53
CA ARG A 517 41.10 -3.58 -0.73
C ARG A 517 40.21 -3.44 0.49
N LYS A 518 40.83 -3.06 1.61
CA LYS A 518 40.18 -2.94 2.91
C LYS A 518 39.62 -1.55 3.15
N ILE A 519 38.43 -1.49 3.73
CA ILE A 519 37.85 -0.27 4.28
C ILE A 519 38.72 0.17 5.47
N ALA A 520 39.08 1.45 5.52
CA ALA A 520 40.04 1.95 6.51
C ALA A 520 39.40 2.43 7.82
N TYR A 521 38.14 2.88 7.78
CA TYR A 521 37.48 3.53 8.91
C TYR A 521 36.05 3.04 9.10
N GLY A 522 35.46 3.46 10.22
CA GLY A 522 34.07 3.22 10.55
C GLY A 522 33.80 1.77 10.98
N PRO A 523 32.54 1.42 11.19
CA PRO A 523 32.14 0.12 11.72
C PRO A 523 32.46 -1.06 10.79
N TYR A 524 32.73 -0.79 9.51
CA TYR A 524 33.08 -1.83 8.52
C TYR A 524 34.57 -1.88 8.20
N ALA A 525 35.41 -1.23 9.02
CA ALA A 525 36.86 -1.22 8.85
C ALA A 525 37.41 -2.66 8.83
N GLY A 526 38.28 -2.91 7.84
CA GLY A 526 38.86 -4.24 7.62
C GLY A 526 38.09 -5.12 6.65
N GLU A 527 36.86 -4.79 6.32
CA GLU A 527 36.06 -5.45 5.29
C GLU A 527 36.42 -4.97 3.89
N THR A 528 35.89 -5.58 2.85
CA THR A 528 36.25 -5.27 1.45
C THR A 528 35.06 -4.71 0.70
N VAL A 529 35.33 -4.04 -0.44
CA VAL A 529 34.28 -3.61 -1.39
C VAL A 529 33.53 -4.83 -1.91
N TYR A 530 32.22 -4.74 -1.96
CA TYR A 530 31.33 -5.77 -2.50
C TYR A 530 30.99 -5.49 -3.96
N THR A 531 30.94 -6.56 -4.76
CA THR A 531 30.34 -6.50 -6.09
C THR A 531 28.81 -6.39 -5.96
N PHE A 532 28.17 -5.87 -6.99
CA PHE A 532 26.71 -5.77 -7.05
C PHE A 532 26.03 -7.14 -6.84
N ARG A 533 26.57 -8.20 -7.47
CA ARG A 533 26.04 -9.56 -7.32
C ARG A 533 26.12 -10.08 -5.89
N GLU A 534 27.25 -9.89 -5.21
CA GLU A 534 27.43 -10.30 -3.81
C GLU A 534 26.51 -9.51 -2.87
N TRP A 535 26.32 -8.22 -3.15
CA TRP A 535 25.43 -7.35 -2.37
C TRP A 535 23.95 -7.77 -2.53
N LEU A 536 23.50 -8.06 -3.75
CA LEU A 536 22.16 -8.59 -4.00
C LEU A 536 21.95 -9.94 -3.30
N ASP A 537 22.93 -10.82 -3.30
CA ASP A 537 22.86 -12.09 -2.54
C ASP A 537 22.72 -11.86 -1.04
N SER A 538 23.42 -10.86 -0.51
CA SER A 538 23.30 -10.49 0.90
C SER A 538 21.93 -9.89 1.23
N ALA A 539 21.39 -8.99 0.39
CA ALA A 539 20.06 -8.43 0.56
C ALA A 539 18.99 -9.54 0.51
N ARG A 540 19.07 -10.43 -0.47
CA ARG A 540 18.16 -11.57 -0.62
C ARG A 540 18.21 -12.51 0.59
N SER A 541 19.39 -12.81 1.12
CA SER A 541 19.53 -13.69 2.30
C SER A 541 18.87 -13.10 3.56
N LYS A 542 18.61 -11.79 3.57
CA LYS A 542 17.93 -11.05 4.64
C LYS A 542 16.49 -10.71 4.28
N GLN A 543 16.00 -11.25 3.15
CA GLN A 543 14.65 -10.98 2.66
C GLN A 543 14.39 -9.47 2.48
N MET A 544 15.35 -8.75 1.92
CA MET A 544 15.25 -7.32 1.66
C MET A 544 15.20 -7.06 0.16
N ALA A 545 14.34 -6.14 -0.22
CA ALA A 545 14.33 -5.56 -1.56
C ALA A 545 15.56 -4.67 -1.78
N ALA A 546 15.96 -4.52 -3.02
CA ALA A 546 17.07 -3.69 -3.44
C ALA A 546 16.58 -2.51 -4.29
N PHE A 547 17.02 -1.29 -3.97
CA PHE A 547 16.76 -0.12 -4.78
C PHE A 547 18.11 0.51 -5.15
N VAL A 548 18.48 0.44 -6.41
CA VAL A 548 19.86 0.66 -6.86
C VAL A 548 19.94 1.90 -7.73
N GLU A 549 20.74 2.88 -7.30
CA GLU A 549 21.11 4.02 -8.13
C GLU A 549 22.28 3.66 -9.02
N LEU A 550 22.10 3.71 -10.33
CA LEU A 550 23.20 3.67 -11.28
C LEU A 550 23.79 5.08 -11.39
N LYS A 551 24.96 5.28 -10.76
CA LYS A 551 25.58 6.60 -10.60
C LYS A 551 25.99 7.20 -11.94
N GLU A 552 25.88 8.52 -12.07
CA GLU A 552 26.19 9.29 -13.28
C GLU A 552 27.64 9.10 -13.77
N GLU A 553 28.58 8.87 -12.88
CA GLU A 553 29.98 8.64 -13.25
C GLU A 553 30.22 7.34 -14.01
N THR A 554 29.23 6.47 -14.12
CA THR A 554 29.27 5.29 -14.99
C THR A 554 29.02 5.64 -16.46
N LYS A 555 28.44 6.80 -16.74
CA LYS A 555 28.06 7.25 -18.08
C LYS A 555 29.19 7.24 -19.12
N PRO A 556 30.41 7.76 -18.83
CA PRO A 556 31.48 7.72 -19.81
C PRO A 556 31.81 6.29 -20.30
N LEU A 557 31.71 5.30 -19.42
CA LEU A 557 31.95 3.91 -19.76
C LEU A 557 30.78 3.30 -20.52
N LEU A 558 29.57 3.54 -20.06
CA LEU A 558 28.35 2.91 -20.57
C LEU A 558 27.90 3.48 -21.92
N LEU A 559 28.06 4.79 -22.14
CA LEU A 559 27.59 5.46 -23.36
C LEU A 559 28.71 5.81 -24.35
N HIS A 560 29.93 6.03 -23.86
CA HIS A 560 31.04 6.57 -24.66
C HIS A 560 32.30 5.69 -24.64
N GLY A 561 32.25 4.54 -23.96
CA GLY A 561 33.33 3.57 -23.94
C GLY A 561 33.49 2.81 -25.27
N GLU A 562 34.58 2.07 -25.42
CA GLU A 562 34.70 1.11 -26.52
C GLU A 562 33.54 0.08 -26.44
N GLU A 563 32.94 -0.27 -27.57
CA GLU A 563 31.73 -1.10 -27.63
C GLU A 563 31.83 -2.38 -26.81
N SER A 564 32.94 -3.12 -26.92
CA SER A 564 33.15 -4.36 -26.17
C SER A 564 33.23 -4.15 -24.66
N VAL A 565 33.76 -3.04 -24.20
CA VAL A 565 33.89 -2.68 -22.78
C VAL A 565 32.54 -2.19 -22.26
N SER A 566 31.85 -1.36 -23.03
CA SER A 566 30.52 -0.86 -22.71
C SER A 566 29.50 -2.03 -22.58
N GLU A 567 29.52 -2.98 -23.53
CA GLU A 567 28.65 -4.16 -23.46
C GLU A 567 28.96 -5.06 -22.25
N ALA A 568 30.23 -5.25 -21.93
CA ALA A 568 30.64 -5.99 -20.74
C ALA A 568 30.17 -5.28 -19.45
N ALA A 569 30.28 -3.96 -19.41
CA ALA A 569 29.82 -3.15 -18.29
C ALA A 569 28.30 -3.18 -18.13
N TRP A 570 27.54 -3.06 -19.22
CA TRP A 570 26.07 -3.24 -19.19
C TRP A 570 25.67 -4.63 -18.71
N ASN A 571 26.39 -5.67 -19.12
CA ASN A 571 26.13 -7.01 -18.63
C ASN A 571 26.35 -7.16 -17.11
N GLU A 572 27.34 -6.46 -16.54
CA GLU A 572 27.56 -6.45 -15.08
C GLU A 572 26.44 -5.69 -14.32
N VAL A 573 25.70 -4.81 -14.99
CA VAL A 573 24.51 -4.15 -14.42
C VAL A 573 23.26 -5.04 -14.57
N ILE A 574 23.00 -5.55 -15.76
CA ILE A 574 21.72 -6.19 -16.12
C ILE A 574 21.67 -7.65 -15.66
N ALA A 575 22.75 -8.42 -15.88
CA ALA A 575 22.71 -9.85 -15.57
C ALA A 575 22.46 -10.19 -14.09
N PRO A 576 23.00 -9.47 -13.10
CA PRO A 576 22.68 -9.74 -11.70
C PRO A 576 21.19 -9.50 -11.37
N ILE A 577 20.54 -8.54 -12.03
CA ILE A 577 19.11 -8.31 -11.88
C ILE A 577 18.35 -9.47 -12.49
N ALA A 578 18.66 -9.84 -13.74
CA ALA A 578 18.01 -10.93 -14.45
C ALA A 578 18.10 -12.28 -13.71
N GLU A 579 19.26 -12.55 -13.10
CA GLU A 579 19.50 -13.79 -12.34
C GLU A 579 18.63 -13.88 -11.07
N LYS A 580 18.21 -12.76 -10.51
CA LYS A 580 17.60 -12.69 -9.18
C LYS A 580 16.18 -12.15 -9.15
N ALA A 581 15.73 -11.48 -10.19
CA ALA A 581 14.41 -10.82 -10.25
C ALA A 581 13.23 -11.78 -9.99
N ALA A 582 13.40 -13.07 -10.28
CA ALA A 582 12.38 -14.09 -10.00
C ALA A 582 12.16 -14.36 -8.49
N THR A 583 13.14 -14.01 -7.64
CA THR A 583 13.12 -14.33 -6.20
C THR A 583 13.44 -13.17 -5.29
N GLN A 584 13.62 -11.97 -5.86
CA GLN A 584 13.97 -10.76 -5.12
C GLN A 584 13.42 -9.53 -5.86
N ARG A 585 12.74 -8.64 -5.15
CA ARG A 585 12.38 -7.33 -5.69
C ARG A 585 13.65 -6.49 -5.84
N ILE A 586 13.97 -6.15 -7.09
CA ILE A 586 15.13 -5.31 -7.41
C ILE A 586 14.63 -4.17 -8.29
N MET A 587 14.89 -2.94 -7.86
CA MET A 587 14.56 -1.73 -8.58
C MET A 587 15.86 -1.02 -8.94
N ILE A 588 15.95 -0.47 -10.15
CA ILE A 588 17.10 0.29 -10.60
C ILE A 588 16.67 1.61 -11.25
N TYR A 589 17.38 2.66 -10.94
CA TYR A 589 17.18 4.00 -11.48
C TYR A 589 18.51 4.70 -11.72
N THR A 590 18.47 5.86 -12.34
CA THR A 590 19.60 6.79 -12.45
C THR A 590 19.08 8.23 -12.44
N LEU A 591 19.83 9.14 -11.86
CA LEU A 591 19.56 10.58 -11.86
C LEU A 591 20.05 11.28 -13.14
N ASP A 592 20.91 10.61 -13.93
CA ASP A 592 21.45 11.17 -15.17
C ASP A 592 20.49 11.01 -16.34
N ASP A 593 20.06 12.14 -16.92
CA ASP A 593 19.08 12.19 -18.01
C ASP A 593 19.59 11.61 -19.33
N GLU A 594 20.90 11.58 -19.58
CA GLU A 594 21.48 10.98 -20.78
C GLU A 594 21.63 9.46 -20.63
N LEU A 595 21.90 8.98 -19.41
CA LEU A 595 22.03 7.54 -19.13
C LEU A 595 20.67 6.85 -19.04
N ARG A 596 19.64 7.54 -18.57
CA ARG A 596 18.29 6.99 -18.34
C ARG A 596 17.69 6.31 -19.57
N PRO A 597 17.67 6.90 -20.78
CA PRO A 597 17.08 6.26 -21.95
C PRO A 597 17.76 4.93 -22.32
N GLU A 598 19.07 4.82 -22.19
CA GLU A 598 19.79 3.58 -22.48
C GLU A 598 19.55 2.53 -21.36
N LEU A 599 19.48 2.95 -20.08
CA LEU A 599 19.10 2.07 -18.97
C LEU A 599 17.73 1.47 -19.22
N VAL A 600 16.72 2.29 -19.53
CA VAL A 600 15.35 1.85 -19.84
C VAL A 600 15.35 0.85 -21.00
N LYS A 601 16.03 1.18 -22.08
CA LYS A 601 16.15 0.30 -23.25
C LYS A 601 16.76 -1.06 -22.90
N ARG A 602 17.87 -1.09 -22.13
CA ARG A 602 18.58 -2.32 -21.74
C ARG A 602 17.77 -3.20 -20.81
N VAL A 603 17.17 -2.59 -19.79
CA VAL A 603 16.34 -3.30 -18.82
C VAL A 603 15.09 -3.87 -19.49
N THR A 604 14.43 -3.08 -20.35
CA THR A 604 13.27 -3.53 -21.13
C THR A 604 13.63 -4.66 -22.11
N ALA A 605 14.75 -4.54 -22.83
CA ALA A 605 15.22 -5.57 -23.74
C ALA A 605 15.56 -6.90 -23.03
N ALA A 606 15.94 -6.83 -21.77
CA ALA A 606 16.16 -8.01 -20.93
C ALA A 606 14.87 -8.61 -20.32
N GLY A 607 13.71 -8.03 -20.61
CA GLY A 607 12.43 -8.46 -20.01
C GLY A 607 12.25 -8.07 -18.55
N LEU A 608 13.00 -7.08 -18.07
CA LEU A 608 13.05 -6.66 -16.66
C LEU A 608 12.33 -5.31 -16.43
N GLY A 609 11.30 -5.02 -17.21
CA GLY A 609 10.56 -3.74 -17.10
C GLY A 609 10.06 -3.44 -15.67
N ALA A 610 9.68 -4.47 -14.92
CA ALA A 610 9.26 -4.35 -13.53
C ALA A 610 10.38 -3.89 -12.57
N SER A 611 11.64 -3.94 -12.99
CA SER A 611 12.78 -3.42 -12.21
C SER A 611 13.12 -1.97 -12.53
N LEU A 612 12.42 -1.32 -13.44
CA LEU A 612 12.65 0.10 -13.74
C LEU A 612 11.86 0.98 -12.78
N GLU A 613 12.55 1.86 -12.10
CA GLU A 613 11.95 2.90 -11.29
C GLU A 613 12.53 4.28 -11.64
N ASN A 614 11.77 5.33 -11.34
CA ASN A 614 12.21 6.67 -11.67
C ASN A 614 13.07 7.26 -10.54
N TYR A 615 12.58 7.16 -9.31
CA TYR A 615 13.22 7.80 -8.16
C TYR A 615 12.53 7.40 -6.86
N PRO A 616 13.24 7.12 -5.76
CA PRO A 616 12.61 6.85 -4.48
C PRO A 616 11.92 8.10 -3.93
N HIS A 617 10.84 7.92 -3.18
CA HIS A 617 10.24 9.02 -2.43
C HIS A 617 11.06 9.28 -1.16
N TRP A 618 12.00 10.22 -1.26
CA TRP A 618 12.75 10.66 -0.10
C TRP A 618 11.84 11.38 0.88
N ILE A 619 11.86 10.92 2.13
CA ILE A 619 11.07 11.51 3.20
C ILE A 619 11.90 12.40 4.11
N ASP A 620 13.21 12.41 3.93
CA ASP A 620 14.09 13.28 4.67
C ASP A 620 13.76 14.75 4.32
N ASP A 621 13.65 15.58 5.34
CA ASP A 621 13.35 17.00 5.14
C ASP A 621 14.53 17.68 4.43
N PRO A 622 14.30 18.38 3.29
CA PRO A 622 15.39 19.06 2.56
C PRO A 622 16.08 20.18 3.35
N GLU A 623 15.41 20.73 4.38
CA GLU A 623 16.01 21.71 5.30
C GLU A 623 16.91 21.05 6.35
N PHE A 624 16.78 19.70 6.52
CA PHE A 624 17.67 18.91 7.35
C PHE A 624 18.67 18.20 6.48
N HIS A 625 19.90 18.63 6.59
CA HIS A 625 20.99 17.89 6.00
C HIS A 625 21.07 16.50 6.65
N TRP A 626 21.23 15.47 5.81
CA TRP A 626 21.47 14.09 6.23
C TRP A 626 22.64 13.94 7.24
N GLU A 627 23.39 15.01 7.41
CA GLU A 627 24.52 15.18 8.32
C GLU A 627 24.11 15.45 9.78
N GLU A 628 22.85 15.81 10.03
CA GLU A 628 22.39 16.15 11.37
C GLU A 628 21.84 14.91 12.09
N PRO A 629 21.95 14.84 13.44
CA PRO A 629 21.34 13.78 14.21
C PRO A 629 19.82 13.77 14.01
N ALA A 630 19.23 12.60 14.18
CA ALA A 630 17.78 12.42 14.01
C ALA A 630 16.99 13.54 14.71
N PRO A 631 16.00 14.10 14.02
CA PRO A 631 15.26 15.22 14.57
C PRO A 631 14.51 14.84 15.83
N ALA A 632 14.99 15.33 16.94
CA ALA A 632 14.38 15.10 18.26
C ALA A 632 13.06 15.85 18.46
N ALA A 633 12.51 16.54 17.44
CA ALA A 633 11.39 17.43 17.67
C ALA A 633 10.43 17.61 16.48
N SER A 634 9.23 17.74 16.86
CA SER A 634 7.93 18.15 16.29
C SER A 634 7.84 18.66 14.82
N ASN A 635 8.84 19.26 14.23
CA ASN A 635 8.77 19.83 12.88
C ASN A 635 8.94 18.75 11.79
N HIS A 636 9.71 17.71 12.05
CA HIS A 636 9.92 16.60 11.11
C HIS A 636 8.71 15.70 11.02
N PHE A 637 8.02 15.48 12.13
CA PHE A 637 6.81 14.67 12.13
C PHE A 637 5.71 15.27 11.25
N ALA A 638 5.61 16.60 11.18
CA ALA A 638 4.72 17.26 10.24
C ALA A 638 5.13 17.02 8.78
N TYR A 639 6.43 17.04 8.49
CA TYR A 639 6.95 16.75 7.16
C TYR A 639 6.78 15.27 6.79
N TRP A 640 7.07 14.35 7.70
CA TRP A 640 6.81 12.93 7.51
C TRP A 640 5.33 12.64 7.29
N GLN A 641 4.44 13.31 8.06
CA GLN A 641 2.99 13.17 7.87
C GLN A 641 2.56 13.67 6.49
N TYR A 642 3.09 14.82 6.05
CA TYR A 642 2.85 15.31 4.68
C TYR A 642 3.31 14.32 3.62
N LYS A 643 4.51 13.75 3.77
CA LYS A 643 5.04 12.76 2.83
C LYS A 643 4.25 11.45 2.89
N LEU A 644 3.88 10.99 4.07
CA LEU A 644 3.03 9.80 4.24
C LEU A 644 1.69 9.99 3.55
N ASN A 645 1.03 11.10 3.75
CA ASN A 645 -0.25 11.40 3.11
C ASN A 645 -0.13 11.48 1.58
N LYS A 646 1.00 11.97 1.08
CA LYS A 646 1.22 12.15 -0.37
C LYS A 646 1.68 10.88 -1.08
N TYR A 647 2.51 10.06 -0.43
CA TYR A 647 3.23 8.95 -1.05
C TYR A 647 3.04 7.62 -0.34
N GLY A 648 2.44 7.63 0.84
CA GLY A 648 2.32 6.47 1.72
C GLY A 648 1.22 5.48 1.33
N SER A 649 0.49 5.72 0.23
CA SER A 649 -0.52 4.78 -0.25
C SER A 649 0.12 3.42 -0.59
N PRO A 650 -0.49 2.29 -0.19
CA PRO A 650 -0.05 0.95 -0.58
C PRO A 650 -0.07 0.75 -2.10
N VAL A 651 -0.85 1.54 -2.82
CA VAL A 651 -0.91 1.57 -4.28
C VAL A 651 0.34 2.23 -4.87
N ASN A 652 1.05 3.03 -4.10
CA ASN A 652 2.30 3.65 -4.53
C ASN A 652 3.43 2.62 -4.46
N SER A 653 3.82 2.05 -5.60
CA SER A 653 4.86 1.02 -5.68
C SER A 653 6.26 1.53 -5.35
N VAL A 654 6.43 2.85 -5.32
CA VAL A 654 7.73 3.46 -5.03
C VAL A 654 7.94 3.54 -3.52
N PRO A 655 9.00 2.92 -2.99
CA PRO A 655 9.26 2.91 -1.55
C PRO A 655 9.62 4.30 -1.03
N MET A 656 9.30 4.53 0.23
CA MET A 656 9.76 5.70 0.98
C MET A 656 11.19 5.47 1.47
N ALA A 657 12.12 6.28 1.01
CA ALA A 657 13.53 6.15 1.37
C ALA A 657 13.93 7.19 2.42
N THR A 658 14.72 6.77 3.41
CA THR A 658 15.14 7.63 4.52
C THR A 658 16.52 7.27 5.06
N SER A 659 17.23 8.29 5.53
CA SER A 659 18.44 8.15 6.33
C SER A 659 18.14 7.85 7.81
N TRP A 660 16.87 7.93 8.23
CA TRP A 660 16.39 7.80 9.60
C TRP A 660 15.46 6.59 9.78
N THR A 661 15.90 5.43 9.33
CA THR A 661 15.04 4.23 9.23
C THR A 661 14.39 3.84 10.55
N SER A 662 15.15 3.77 11.65
CA SER A 662 14.65 3.41 12.96
C SER A 662 13.62 4.39 13.49
N ASP A 663 13.93 5.70 13.37
CA ASP A 663 13.05 6.76 13.84
C ASP A 663 11.76 6.82 13.02
N PHE A 664 11.88 6.68 11.69
CA PHE A 664 10.72 6.72 10.80
C PHE A 664 9.82 5.49 10.99
N THR A 665 10.38 4.29 11.06
CA THR A 665 9.57 3.08 11.31
C THR A 665 8.91 3.10 12.68
N THR A 666 9.59 3.64 13.70
CA THR A 666 8.99 3.86 15.02
C THR A 666 7.85 4.87 14.97
N TRP A 667 8.05 5.98 14.23
CA TRP A 667 7.01 6.99 14.06
C TRP A 667 5.80 6.50 13.24
N LEU A 668 6.00 5.59 12.30
CA LEU A 668 4.91 4.97 11.52
C LEU A 668 3.99 4.09 12.37
N ASN A 669 4.47 3.58 13.52
CA ASN A 669 3.66 2.78 14.41
C ASN A 669 2.40 3.55 14.84
N GLY A 670 1.23 2.99 14.58
CA GLY A 670 -0.06 3.61 14.84
C GLY A 670 -0.52 4.67 13.83
N LYS A 671 0.20 4.87 12.72
CA LYS A 671 -0.21 5.78 11.63
C LYS A 671 -0.57 5.05 10.34
N CYS A 672 -0.10 3.85 10.22
CA CYS A 672 -0.42 2.90 9.15
C CYS A 672 -0.30 1.48 9.70
N ARG A 673 -0.67 0.46 8.92
CA ARG A 673 -0.66 -0.95 9.32
C ARG A 673 0.07 -1.83 8.30
#